data_dcbe0b265fa518eb0410a6f00bd25dde
#
_entry.id   dcbe0b265fa518eb0410a6f00bd25dde
#
_cell.length_a   1.000
_cell.length_b   1.000
_cell.length_c   1.000
_cell.angle_alpha   90.00
_cell.angle_beta   90.00
_cell.angle_gamma   90.00
#
_symmetry.space_group_name_H-M   'P 1'
#
loop_
_entity.id
_entity.type
_entity.pdbx_description
1 polymer ?
#
loop_
_entity_poly.entity_id
_entity_poly.type
_entity_poly.pdbx_seq_one_letter_code
_entity_poly.pdbx_strand_id
1 'polypeptide(L)'
;MLDPPSKELLQRLTKLKLCTAADLRSCRRRVRKLARGIPAFDSVWIDALVQAQKITPFQARTLESGNPERLAVGPYLLISELGHSHKSNTYIAKTAESAELCALKITRPQNDHPNLIQKNFQDLLKRLQGLDHPSLVVPRVIKQLPQQFAIISRHLPSTTVAELLIRRGRFPVHVVLAIGTQLLDALATLESRNVVHGEIRPWNVRLTPNGIAALVDTGIESILSPELTIHASLPPRCYDGVAPELIGTGRHPNSQSDLYALGCLLWELLAGRPPFTTGDPLAKLACHQTKSIPDIRSWAPETPAAIADALLKFTSSNPEQRPASMQQALQLWPGQSHTSRKSLKNFHSSFRTQTSRSSADSTQRKAGRLPLIAALIFVLSGLSLTLLDEGARSQLLKITSHVSFQKQNVPEPHESAPGTILDDPSSSVITSKQLIPPPNEKGIILLDSLTPYESTKITTVGPLTIRGSTDAPAVIQIHDEAFSIVAEQLTLENVIFVSRSNKSKAAETSLFPSLLNVTAQSLILKSCFFAQLDEQHQSSHKLNRSAIYWKPIDAQQRNRSQLEIHNTIFAVPEHAIHLTHAPHSLSMTNCLNITSRSTFYFERPPEIDQQISLNLRNLTLRNAGPLLLFNWVDQKIIPGVIQIETQDCVFDLSQAALIQVLGVKPPENWLSSVNMIGEGSVASSEIQIAGWQSTREQPLEELDTSTMPIEGLSTGKFKYAASLSLRPADSVIIEAQVPRKSALPPGIQVEKFPDFVSRLQTLKN
;
A
#
# COMPACT_ATOMS: atom_id res chain seq x y z
N MET A 1 -33.66 1.14 -31.62
CA MET A 1 -32.80 2.32 -31.91
C MET A 1 -31.83 2.43 -30.70
N LEU A 2 -30.56 2.82 -30.89
CA LEU A 2 -29.64 2.99 -29.75
C LEU A 2 -29.93 4.34 -29.09
N ASP A 3 -30.15 4.35 -27.77
CA ASP A 3 -30.40 5.58 -27.01
C ASP A 3 -29.15 6.47 -27.07
N PRO A 4 -29.30 7.76 -27.40
CA PRO A 4 -28.18 8.71 -27.35
C PRO A 4 -27.76 8.94 -25.90
N PRO A 5 -26.54 9.42 -25.64
CA PRO A 5 -26.15 9.85 -24.31
C PRO A 5 -27.03 11.00 -23.83
N SER A 6 -27.21 11.15 -22.54
CA SER A 6 -28.01 12.21 -21.93
C SER A 6 -27.55 13.60 -22.38
N LYS A 7 -28.48 14.56 -22.40
CA LYS A 7 -28.15 15.96 -22.70
C LYS A 7 -27.07 16.50 -21.76
N GLU A 8 -27.13 16.06 -20.53
CA GLU A 8 -26.18 16.45 -19.47
C GLU A 8 -24.78 15.91 -19.75
N LEU A 9 -24.64 14.61 -20.06
CA LEU A 9 -23.35 14.04 -20.44
C LEU A 9 -22.78 14.72 -21.69
N LEU A 10 -23.61 14.97 -22.70
CA LEU A 10 -23.18 15.69 -23.93
C LEU A 10 -22.66 17.09 -23.62
N GLN A 11 -23.35 17.83 -22.75
CA GLN A 11 -22.91 19.17 -22.31
C GLN A 11 -21.60 19.11 -21.59
N ARG A 12 -21.42 18.16 -20.64
CA ARG A 12 -20.17 17.95 -19.89
C ARG A 12 -19.00 17.63 -20.81
N LEU A 13 -19.17 16.66 -21.72
CA LEU A 13 -18.13 16.25 -22.68
C LEU A 13 -17.73 17.38 -23.61
N THR A 14 -18.70 18.19 -24.09
CA THR A 14 -18.46 19.33 -24.99
C THR A 14 -17.80 20.49 -24.24
N LYS A 15 -18.29 20.87 -23.03
CA LYS A 15 -17.75 21.94 -22.21
C LYS A 15 -16.28 21.69 -21.85
N LEU A 16 -15.96 20.46 -21.51
CA LEU A 16 -14.60 20.04 -21.14
C LEU A 16 -13.72 19.67 -22.36
N LYS A 17 -14.27 19.75 -23.58
CA LYS A 17 -13.56 19.36 -24.82
C LYS A 17 -12.95 17.95 -24.74
N LEU A 18 -13.61 17.02 -24.05
CA LEU A 18 -13.12 15.65 -23.85
C LEU A 18 -13.25 14.80 -25.12
N CYS A 19 -14.33 14.93 -25.84
CA CYS A 19 -14.56 14.23 -27.08
C CYS A 19 -15.45 15.04 -28.03
N THR A 20 -15.37 14.71 -29.33
CA THR A 20 -16.14 15.34 -30.40
C THR A 20 -17.40 14.53 -30.71
N ALA A 21 -18.34 15.15 -31.44
CA ALA A 21 -19.51 14.42 -31.97
C ALA A 21 -19.12 13.25 -32.91
N ALA A 22 -17.97 13.35 -33.59
CA ALA A 22 -17.42 12.27 -34.39
C ALA A 22 -16.95 11.08 -33.53
N ASP A 23 -16.33 11.37 -32.38
CA ASP A 23 -15.90 10.34 -31.42
C ASP A 23 -17.10 9.57 -30.89
N LEU A 24 -18.16 10.25 -30.50
CA LEU A 24 -19.41 9.62 -30.05
C LEU A 24 -20.03 8.75 -31.15
N ARG A 25 -20.07 9.24 -32.40
CA ARG A 25 -20.55 8.42 -33.53
C ARG A 25 -19.70 7.16 -33.71
N SER A 26 -18.40 7.25 -33.60
CA SER A 26 -17.47 6.11 -33.72
C SER A 26 -17.66 5.06 -32.62
N CYS A 27 -18.12 5.47 -31.44
CA CYS A 27 -18.34 4.58 -30.28
C CYS A 27 -19.69 3.81 -30.35
N ARG A 28 -20.64 4.19 -31.19
CA ARG A 28 -21.99 3.56 -31.25
C ARG A 28 -21.98 2.03 -31.39
N ARG A 29 -21.03 1.48 -32.12
CA ARG A 29 -20.87 0.02 -32.27
C ARG A 29 -20.49 -0.64 -30.91
N ARG A 30 -19.58 0.00 -30.15
CA ARG A 30 -19.17 -0.47 -28.83
C ARG A 30 -20.29 -0.34 -27.81
N VAL A 31 -20.98 0.80 -27.79
CA VAL A 31 -22.14 1.01 -26.91
C VAL A 31 -23.19 -0.08 -27.15
N ARG A 32 -23.54 -0.37 -28.40
CA ARG A 32 -24.50 -1.44 -28.74
C ARG A 32 -24.04 -2.81 -28.25
N LYS A 33 -22.72 -3.11 -28.32
CA LYS A 33 -22.14 -4.36 -27.84
C LYS A 33 -22.13 -4.44 -26.28
N LEU A 34 -21.89 -3.32 -25.60
CA LEU A 34 -21.86 -3.26 -24.14
C LEU A 34 -23.28 -3.29 -23.54
N ALA A 35 -24.23 -2.61 -24.15
CA ALA A 35 -25.61 -2.55 -23.70
C ALA A 35 -26.34 -3.92 -23.73
N ARG A 36 -25.90 -4.88 -24.59
CA ARG A 36 -26.46 -6.25 -24.65
C ARG A 36 -28.00 -6.31 -24.68
N GLY A 37 -28.65 -5.32 -25.33
CA GLY A 37 -30.09 -5.26 -25.41
C GLY A 37 -30.83 -4.48 -24.32
N ILE A 38 -30.14 -3.98 -23.30
CA ILE A 38 -30.68 -3.04 -22.32
C ILE A 38 -30.48 -1.59 -22.76
N PRO A 39 -31.22 -0.61 -22.17
CA PRO A 39 -31.02 0.81 -22.47
C PRO A 39 -29.56 1.24 -22.29
N ALA A 40 -29.06 2.06 -23.22
CA ALA A 40 -27.70 2.57 -23.17
C ALA A 40 -27.60 3.78 -22.24
N PHE A 41 -27.48 3.55 -20.96
CA PHE A 41 -27.24 4.59 -19.94
C PHE A 41 -25.91 5.32 -20.17
N ASP A 42 -25.75 6.48 -19.56
CA ASP A 42 -24.54 7.30 -19.66
C ASP A 42 -23.26 6.55 -19.27
N SER A 43 -23.30 5.66 -18.26
CA SER A 43 -22.19 4.80 -17.89
C SER A 43 -21.72 3.91 -19.05
N VAL A 44 -22.64 3.34 -19.83
CA VAL A 44 -22.29 2.51 -21.00
C VAL A 44 -21.60 3.34 -22.10
N TRP A 45 -22.00 4.61 -22.27
CA TRP A 45 -21.33 5.53 -23.17
C TRP A 45 -19.94 5.89 -22.68
N ILE A 46 -19.79 6.16 -21.39
CA ILE A 46 -18.50 6.45 -20.73
C ILE A 46 -17.55 5.26 -20.91
N ASP A 47 -18.00 4.04 -20.61
CA ASP A 47 -17.21 2.82 -20.81
C ASP A 47 -16.78 2.62 -22.26
N ALA A 48 -17.69 2.86 -23.22
CA ALA A 48 -17.37 2.77 -24.64
C ALA A 48 -16.31 3.79 -25.07
N LEU A 49 -16.33 5.00 -24.49
CA LEU A 49 -15.34 6.05 -24.71
C LEU A 49 -13.98 5.67 -24.11
N VAL A 50 -13.94 5.07 -22.91
CA VAL A 50 -12.71 4.54 -22.31
C VAL A 50 -12.11 3.43 -23.17
N GLN A 51 -12.92 2.43 -23.57
CA GLN A 51 -12.46 1.34 -24.45
C GLN A 51 -11.99 1.83 -25.82
N ALA A 52 -12.56 2.94 -26.30
CA ALA A 52 -12.14 3.60 -27.54
C ALA A 52 -10.92 4.51 -27.34
N GLN A 53 -10.38 4.62 -26.12
CA GLN A 53 -9.27 5.51 -25.73
C GLN A 53 -9.55 6.99 -26.05
N LYS A 54 -10.81 7.41 -26.00
CA LYS A 54 -11.23 8.81 -26.18
C LYS A 54 -11.16 9.60 -24.89
N ILE A 55 -11.44 8.94 -23.78
CA ILE A 55 -11.24 9.46 -22.42
C ILE A 55 -10.43 8.43 -21.61
N THR A 56 -9.78 8.90 -20.55
CA THR A 56 -9.02 8.03 -19.66
C THR A 56 -9.92 7.43 -18.58
N PRO A 57 -9.52 6.33 -17.92
CA PRO A 57 -10.24 5.80 -16.76
C PRO A 57 -10.38 6.80 -15.60
N PHE A 58 -9.41 7.70 -15.41
CA PHE A 58 -9.49 8.79 -14.44
C PHE A 58 -10.58 9.79 -14.80
N GLN A 59 -10.65 10.23 -16.08
CA GLN A 59 -11.67 11.13 -16.56
C GLN A 59 -13.07 10.51 -16.49
N ALA A 60 -13.19 9.23 -16.81
CA ALA A 60 -14.45 8.49 -16.70
C ALA A 60 -14.99 8.49 -15.27
N ARG A 61 -14.16 8.09 -14.29
CA ARG A 61 -14.53 8.11 -12.87
C ARG A 61 -14.95 9.48 -12.38
N THR A 62 -14.25 10.54 -12.82
CA THR A 62 -14.59 11.90 -12.42
C THR A 62 -15.90 12.38 -13.05
N LEU A 63 -16.21 11.99 -14.28
CA LEU A 63 -17.51 12.26 -14.93
C LEU A 63 -18.66 11.56 -14.17
N GLU A 64 -18.46 10.32 -13.76
CA GLU A 64 -19.44 9.52 -13.02
C GLU A 64 -19.65 9.98 -11.59
N SER A 65 -18.61 10.57 -10.94
CA SER A 65 -18.70 11.09 -9.57
C SER A 65 -19.56 12.35 -9.40
N GLY A 66 -20.13 12.87 -10.47
CA GLY A 66 -20.98 14.06 -10.44
C GLY A 66 -20.23 15.40 -10.36
N ASN A 67 -18.90 15.40 -10.31
CA ASN A 67 -18.06 16.61 -10.21
C ASN A 67 -17.11 16.78 -11.41
N PRO A 68 -17.65 16.88 -12.66
CA PRO A 68 -16.84 16.94 -13.87
C PRO A 68 -15.94 18.18 -13.95
N GLU A 69 -16.29 19.27 -13.29
CA GLU A 69 -15.48 20.50 -13.20
C GLU A 69 -14.12 20.27 -12.56
N ARG A 70 -13.97 19.23 -11.73
CA ARG A 70 -12.66 18.84 -11.18
C ARG A 70 -11.65 18.40 -12.25
N LEU A 71 -12.10 18.10 -13.46
CA LEU A 71 -11.22 17.79 -14.60
C LEU A 71 -10.56 19.03 -15.20
N ALA A 72 -11.01 20.23 -14.87
CA ALA A 72 -10.46 21.48 -15.40
C ALA A 72 -9.83 22.33 -14.29
N VAL A 73 -8.58 22.73 -14.49
CA VAL A 73 -7.87 23.66 -13.62
C VAL A 73 -7.41 24.84 -14.47
N GLY A 74 -8.21 25.89 -14.51
CA GLY A 74 -8.03 27.00 -15.47
C GLY A 74 -8.05 26.48 -16.91
N PRO A 75 -7.01 26.72 -17.73
CA PRO A 75 -6.96 26.23 -19.11
C PRO A 75 -6.51 24.76 -19.23
N TYR A 76 -6.16 24.11 -18.11
CA TYR A 76 -5.61 22.75 -18.10
C TYR A 76 -6.70 21.71 -17.89
N LEU A 77 -6.74 20.72 -18.77
CA LEU A 77 -7.59 19.52 -18.66
C LEU A 77 -6.76 18.38 -18.04
N LEU A 78 -7.22 17.83 -16.93
CA LEU A 78 -6.58 16.70 -16.25
C LEU A 78 -6.82 15.41 -17.04
N ILE A 79 -5.77 14.61 -17.22
CA ILE A 79 -5.78 13.36 -17.99
C ILE A 79 -5.71 12.15 -17.08
N SER A 80 -4.78 12.16 -16.13
CA SER A 80 -4.58 11.09 -15.16
C SER A 80 -3.89 11.61 -13.93
N GLU A 81 -4.04 10.91 -12.83
CA GLU A 81 -3.29 11.15 -11.61
C GLU A 81 -1.88 10.59 -11.72
N LEU A 82 -0.86 11.35 -11.28
CA LEU A 82 0.53 10.94 -11.17
C LEU A 82 0.91 10.53 -9.75
N GLY A 83 0.22 11.08 -8.76
CA GLY A 83 0.45 10.80 -7.36
C GLY A 83 -0.21 11.83 -6.44
N HIS A 84 -0.34 11.47 -5.18
CA HIS A 84 -0.88 12.32 -4.14
C HIS A 84 0.02 12.29 -2.91
N SER A 85 0.03 13.37 -2.17
CA SER A 85 0.60 13.49 -0.83
C SER A 85 -0.41 14.16 0.10
N HIS A 86 -0.11 14.22 1.39
CA HIS A 86 -0.96 14.92 2.37
C HIS A 86 -1.16 16.42 2.05
N LYS A 87 -0.24 17.05 1.30
CA LYS A 87 -0.30 18.48 0.95
C LYS A 87 -0.64 18.74 -0.52
N SER A 88 -0.50 17.78 -1.41
CA SER A 88 -0.58 18.02 -2.84
C SER A 88 -1.09 16.81 -3.63
N ASN A 89 -1.78 17.12 -4.74
CA ASN A 89 -2.15 16.17 -5.78
C ASN A 89 -1.46 16.55 -7.08
N THR A 90 -0.86 15.58 -7.76
CA THR A 90 -0.15 15.79 -9.02
C THR A 90 -0.81 15.01 -10.15
N TYR A 91 -1.06 15.68 -11.27
CA TYR A 91 -1.76 15.15 -12.43
C TYR A 91 -0.95 15.29 -13.70
N ILE A 92 -1.19 14.41 -14.66
CA ILE A 92 -0.90 14.70 -16.08
C ILE A 92 -2.03 15.55 -16.60
N ALA A 93 -1.68 16.67 -17.23
CA ALA A 93 -2.65 17.58 -17.82
C ALA A 93 -2.20 18.04 -19.22
N LYS A 94 -3.14 18.63 -19.98
CA LYS A 94 -2.87 19.32 -21.23
C LYS A 94 -3.72 20.58 -21.30
N THR A 95 -3.31 21.55 -22.12
CA THR A 95 -4.17 22.68 -22.45
C THR A 95 -5.05 22.35 -23.68
N ALA A 96 -6.13 23.09 -23.86
CA ALA A 96 -6.98 22.92 -25.04
C ALA A 96 -6.26 23.32 -26.35
N GLU A 97 -5.22 24.14 -26.26
CA GLU A 97 -4.48 24.73 -27.39
C GLU A 97 -3.23 23.95 -27.74
N SER A 98 -2.68 23.17 -26.80
CA SER A 98 -1.46 22.40 -26.98
C SER A 98 -1.70 20.92 -26.70
N ALA A 99 -1.21 20.06 -27.59
CA ALA A 99 -1.17 18.62 -27.39
C ALA A 99 -0.04 18.20 -26.41
N GLU A 100 0.82 19.13 -25.99
CA GLU A 100 1.94 18.86 -25.07
C GLU A 100 1.40 18.53 -23.69
N LEU A 101 1.87 17.40 -23.13
CA LEU A 101 1.54 16.98 -21.78
C LEU A 101 2.38 17.74 -20.77
N CYS A 102 1.74 18.20 -19.70
CA CYS A 102 2.40 18.80 -18.54
C CYS A 102 2.09 18.03 -17.26
N ALA A 103 2.95 18.16 -16.26
CA ALA A 103 2.67 17.78 -14.89
C ALA A 103 2.08 19.01 -14.18
N LEU A 104 0.90 18.83 -13.59
CA LEU A 104 0.18 19.87 -12.84
C LEU A 104 0.06 19.41 -11.39
N LYS A 105 0.73 20.11 -10.48
CA LYS A 105 0.68 19.88 -9.03
C LYS A 105 -0.20 20.92 -8.38
N ILE A 106 -1.23 20.49 -7.66
CA ILE A 106 -2.09 21.36 -6.83
C ILE A 106 -1.64 21.16 -5.40
N THR A 107 -1.26 22.25 -4.73
CA THR A 107 -0.73 22.20 -3.37
C THR A 107 -1.33 23.27 -2.50
N ARG A 108 -1.44 23.00 -1.19
CA ARG A 108 -1.87 23.96 -0.18
C ARG A 108 -0.65 24.46 0.60
N PRO A 109 -0.45 25.77 0.75
CA PRO A 109 0.59 26.31 1.61
C PRO A 109 0.23 26.03 3.08
N GLN A 110 1.24 25.93 3.92
CA GLN A 110 1.06 25.81 5.37
C GLN A 110 0.90 27.17 6.06
N ASN A 111 1.39 28.24 5.44
CA ASN A 111 1.39 29.57 6.00
C ASN A 111 0.23 30.40 5.46
N ASP A 112 -0.36 31.26 6.32
CA ASP A 112 -1.49 32.16 6.01
C ASP A 112 -1.12 33.44 5.24
N HIS A 113 0.06 33.45 4.57
CA HIS A 113 0.54 34.63 3.81
C HIS A 113 0.65 34.33 2.30
N PRO A 114 -0.48 34.12 1.59
CA PRO A 114 -0.47 33.70 0.18
C PRO A 114 0.25 34.72 -0.74
N ASN A 115 0.21 36.03 -0.44
CA ASN A 115 0.88 37.06 -1.24
C ASN A 115 2.42 36.95 -1.14
N LEU A 116 2.96 36.63 0.03
CA LEU A 116 4.40 36.41 0.21
C LEU A 116 4.86 35.17 -0.53
N ILE A 117 4.11 34.09 -0.42
CA ILE A 117 4.36 32.83 -1.14
C ILE A 117 4.33 33.07 -2.64
N GLN A 118 3.36 33.84 -3.14
CA GLN A 118 3.28 34.15 -4.57
C GLN A 118 4.49 34.99 -5.04
N LYS A 119 4.95 35.95 -4.25
CA LYS A 119 6.16 36.73 -4.54
C LYS A 119 7.39 35.79 -4.62
N ASN A 120 7.56 34.92 -3.63
CA ASN A 120 8.68 33.98 -3.60
C ASN A 120 8.66 33.02 -4.81
N PHE A 121 7.47 32.57 -5.23
CA PHE A 121 7.31 31.80 -6.45
C PHE A 121 7.64 32.57 -7.72
N GLN A 122 7.30 33.84 -7.80
CA GLN A 122 7.69 34.71 -8.93
C GLN A 122 9.21 34.86 -9.00
N ASP A 123 9.88 35.04 -7.86
CA ASP A 123 11.33 35.14 -7.80
C ASP A 123 12.02 33.81 -8.14
N LEU A 124 11.46 32.67 -7.73
CA LEU A 124 11.91 31.34 -8.17
C LEU A 124 11.81 31.22 -9.69
N LEU A 125 10.66 31.55 -10.28
CA LEU A 125 10.48 31.46 -11.75
C LEU A 125 11.47 32.36 -12.51
N LYS A 126 11.79 33.57 -12.01
CA LYS A 126 12.82 34.43 -12.60
C LYS A 126 14.21 33.77 -12.58
N ARG A 127 14.60 33.16 -11.44
CA ARG A 127 15.90 32.46 -11.30
C ARG A 127 16.00 31.24 -12.20
N LEU A 128 14.89 30.53 -12.40
CA LEU A 128 14.81 29.34 -13.25
C LEU A 128 14.58 29.63 -14.74
N GLN A 129 14.37 30.90 -15.10
CA GLN A 129 14.10 31.31 -16.48
C GLN A 129 15.28 30.92 -17.41
N GLY A 130 14.96 30.24 -18.52
CA GLY A 130 15.94 29.76 -19.49
C GLY A 130 16.80 28.59 -19.00
N LEU A 131 16.51 28.02 -17.84
CA LEU A 131 17.19 26.82 -17.37
C LEU A 131 16.65 25.58 -18.11
N ASP A 132 17.49 24.95 -18.91
CA ASP A 132 17.22 23.65 -19.51
C ASP A 132 18.34 22.68 -19.10
N HIS A 133 17.99 21.72 -18.25
CA HIS A 133 18.90 20.68 -17.80
C HIS A 133 18.19 19.33 -17.84
N PRO A 134 18.80 18.26 -18.40
CA PRO A 134 18.12 16.99 -18.58
C PRO A 134 17.64 16.36 -17.26
N SER A 135 18.42 16.54 -16.19
CA SER A 135 18.16 15.99 -14.86
C SER A 135 17.36 16.93 -13.93
N LEU A 136 16.74 18.00 -14.46
CA LEU A 136 15.87 18.91 -13.71
C LEU A 136 14.51 19.05 -14.38
N VAL A 137 13.47 18.95 -13.59
CA VAL A 137 12.10 19.33 -13.98
C VAL A 137 11.73 20.56 -13.17
N VAL A 138 11.87 21.71 -13.79
CA VAL A 138 11.61 23.00 -13.14
C VAL A 138 10.17 23.45 -13.39
N PRO A 139 9.55 24.20 -12.45
CA PRO A 139 8.26 24.84 -12.68
C PRO A 139 8.36 25.87 -13.79
N ARG A 140 7.41 25.85 -14.73
CA ARG A 140 7.29 26.82 -15.85
C ARG A 140 6.26 27.91 -15.56
N VAL A 141 5.17 27.51 -14.91
CA VAL A 141 4.07 28.40 -14.56
C VAL A 141 3.57 28.07 -13.15
N ILE A 142 3.35 29.07 -12.34
CA ILE A 142 2.72 28.91 -11.03
C ILE A 142 1.53 29.88 -10.97
N LYS A 143 0.35 29.35 -10.66
CA LYS A 143 -0.90 30.12 -10.55
C LYS A 143 -1.47 29.97 -9.15
N GLN A 144 -1.87 31.10 -8.58
CA GLN A 144 -2.64 31.12 -7.35
C GLN A 144 -4.08 30.74 -7.66
N LEU A 145 -4.62 29.82 -6.87
CA LEU A 145 -6.03 29.43 -6.82
C LEU A 145 -6.59 29.80 -5.44
N PRO A 146 -7.91 29.79 -5.23
CA PRO A 146 -8.46 29.95 -3.89
C PRO A 146 -7.83 28.91 -2.93
N GLN A 147 -7.10 29.40 -1.90
CA GLN A 147 -6.41 28.59 -0.87
C GLN A 147 -5.39 27.56 -1.37
N GLN A 148 -4.98 27.60 -2.65
CA GLN A 148 -4.07 26.62 -3.24
C GLN A 148 -3.18 27.27 -4.30
N PHE A 149 -2.13 26.56 -4.71
CA PHE A 149 -1.32 26.89 -5.87
C PHE A 149 -1.34 25.76 -6.88
N ALA A 150 -1.47 26.11 -8.15
CA ALA A 150 -1.26 25.20 -9.27
C ALA A 150 0.12 25.43 -9.88
N ILE A 151 0.97 24.43 -9.84
CA ILE A 151 2.34 24.45 -10.31
C ILE A 151 2.43 23.57 -11.55
N ILE A 152 2.83 24.17 -12.67
CA ILE A 152 2.88 23.52 -13.97
C ILE A 152 4.35 23.36 -14.38
N SER A 153 4.74 22.12 -14.67
CA SER A 153 6.07 21.73 -15.17
C SER A 153 5.94 20.82 -16.39
N ARG A 154 7.05 20.57 -17.09
CA ARG A 154 7.03 19.60 -18.19
C ARG A 154 6.67 18.20 -17.65
N HIS A 155 5.86 17.46 -18.40
CA HIS A 155 5.66 16.04 -18.08
C HIS A 155 6.90 15.22 -18.50
N LEU A 156 7.40 14.42 -17.57
CA LEU A 156 8.54 13.53 -17.80
C LEU A 156 8.04 12.06 -17.71
N PRO A 157 7.87 11.35 -18.83
CA PRO A 157 7.55 9.92 -18.82
C PRO A 157 8.66 9.13 -18.12
N SER A 158 8.38 8.62 -16.93
CA SER A 158 9.41 8.08 -16.05
C SER A 158 8.79 7.28 -14.90
N THR A 159 9.61 6.51 -14.19
CA THR A 159 9.24 5.81 -12.96
C THR A 159 9.95 6.49 -11.78
N THR A 160 9.31 6.58 -10.62
CA THR A 160 9.98 7.11 -9.41
C THR A 160 11.06 6.13 -8.93
N VAL A 161 12.14 6.68 -8.40
CA VAL A 161 13.19 5.86 -7.78
C VAL A 161 12.63 5.12 -6.55
N ALA A 162 11.69 5.71 -5.82
CA ALA A 162 10.97 5.04 -4.74
C ALA A 162 10.25 3.76 -5.21
N GLU A 163 9.51 3.84 -6.34
CA GLU A 163 8.83 2.69 -6.92
C GLU A 163 9.81 1.59 -7.36
N LEU A 164 10.93 1.98 -7.95
CA LEU A 164 11.98 1.03 -8.35
C LEU A 164 12.66 0.39 -7.14
N LEU A 165 12.86 1.14 -6.05
CA LEU A 165 13.41 0.66 -4.79
C LEU A 165 12.48 -0.38 -4.14
N ILE A 166 11.18 -0.12 -4.11
CA ILE A 166 10.16 -1.09 -3.63
C ILE A 166 10.19 -2.38 -4.44
N ARG A 167 10.37 -2.30 -5.77
CA ARG A 167 10.34 -3.47 -6.65
C ARG A 167 11.62 -4.32 -6.59
N ARG A 168 12.76 -3.74 -6.26
CA ARG A 168 14.07 -4.40 -6.32
C ARG A 168 14.76 -4.55 -4.96
N GLY A 169 14.40 -3.73 -3.99
CA GLY A 169 15.10 -3.60 -2.72
C GLY A 169 16.27 -2.62 -2.85
N ARG A 170 17.48 -3.06 -3.17
CA ARG A 170 18.66 -2.20 -3.34
C ARG A 170 19.13 -2.10 -4.79
N PHE A 171 19.84 -1.02 -5.11
CA PHE A 171 20.34 -0.79 -6.46
C PHE A 171 21.78 -1.23 -6.60
N PRO A 172 22.20 -1.73 -7.78
CA PRO A 172 23.61 -2.01 -8.06
C PRO A 172 24.47 -0.75 -7.95
N VAL A 173 25.69 -0.89 -7.47
CA VAL A 173 26.63 0.22 -7.24
C VAL A 173 26.80 1.11 -8.48
N HIS A 174 26.97 0.53 -9.68
CA HIS A 174 27.12 1.29 -10.92
C HIS A 174 25.87 2.12 -11.30
N VAL A 175 24.69 1.71 -10.87
CA VAL A 175 23.43 2.45 -11.06
C VAL A 175 23.38 3.64 -10.10
N VAL A 176 23.76 3.43 -8.84
CA VAL A 176 23.80 4.50 -7.83
C VAL A 176 24.87 5.55 -8.20
N LEU A 177 26.02 5.11 -8.70
CA LEU A 177 27.04 6.01 -9.24
C LEU A 177 26.47 6.90 -10.35
N ALA A 178 25.74 6.30 -11.30
CA ALA A 178 25.16 7.03 -12.42
C ALA A 178 24.06 8.02 -11.97
N ILE A 179 23.24 7.65 -10.98
CA ILE A 179 22.23 8.54 -10.38
C ILE A 179 22.96 9.70 -9.67
N GLY A 180 23.91 9.42 -8.81
CA GLY A 180 24.65 10.43 -8.05
C GLY A 180 25.32 11.46 -8.96
N THR A 181 26.00 11.01 -10.03
CA THR A 181 26.63 11.90 -11.00
C THR A 181 25.63 12.87 -11.64
N GLN A 182 24.48 12.35 -12.11
CA GLN A 182 23.47 13.19 -12.78
C GLN A 182 22.77 14.16 -11.82
N LEU A 183 22.51 13.73 -10.57
CA LEU A 183 21.87 14.58 -9.58
C LEU A 183 22.81 15.64 -9.03
N LEU A 184 24.09 15.33 -8.82
CA LEU A 184 25.11 16.33 -8.41
C LEU A 184 25.29 17.40 -9.48
N ASP A 185 25.35 17.04 -10.75
CA ASP A 185 25.42 17.98 -11.88
C ASP A 185 24.19 18.90 -11.94
N ALA A 186 22.99 18.31 -11.72
CA ALA A 186 21.76 19.07 -11.62
C ALA A 186 21.76 20.07 -10.44
N LEU A 187 22.21 19.62 -9.26
CA LEU A 187 22.28 20.47 -8.07
C LEU A 187 23.34 21.56 -8.20
N ALA A 188 24.48 21.28 -8.83
CA ALA A 188 25.50 22.31 -9.15
C ALA A 188 24.91 23.40 -10.07
N THR A 189 24.06 23.00 -11.03
CA THR A 189 23.35 23.93 -11.89
C THR A 189 22.35 24.80 -11.10
N LEU A 190 21.61 24.23 -10.14
CA LEU A 190 20.72 24.99 -9.26
C LEU A 190 21.47 25.95 -8.34
N GLU A 191 22.60 25.49 -7.75
CA GLU A 191 23.45 26.30 -6.90
C GLU A 191 23.98 27.54 -7.63
N SER A 192 24.39 27.41 -8.91
CA SER A 192 24.83 28.53 -9.74
C SER A 192 23.74 29.59 -9.98
N ARG A 193 22.47 29.24 -9.80
CA ARG A 193 21.31 30.14 -9.90
C ARG A 193 20.78 30.57 -8.53
N ASN A 194 21.46 30.27 -7.44
CA ASN A 194 21.02 30.47 -6.06
C ASN A 194 19.62 29.87 -5.80
N VAL A 195 19.37 28.66 -6.33
CA VAL A 195 18.15 27.89 -6.11
C VAL A 195 18.48 26.63 -5.31
N VAL A 196 17.72 26.39 -4.28
CA VAL A 196 17.77 25.18 -3.46
C VAL A 196 16.63 24.26 -3.90
N HIS A 197 16.89 22.95 -3.99
CA HIS A 197 15.83 21.99 -4.32
C HIS A 197 14.85 21.84 -3.14
N GLY A 198 15.36 21.62 -1.93
CA GLY A 198 14.66 21.61 -0.66
C GLY A 198 13.89 20.33 -0.33
N GLU A 199 13.79 19.36 -1.26
CA GLU A 199 13.06 18.09 -1.02
C GLU A 199 13.65 16.93 -1.84
N ILE A 200 14.92 16.57 -1.58
CA ILE A 200 15.58 15.45 -2.27
C ILE A 200 15.21 14.14 -1.56
N ARG A 201 14.38 13.33 -2.22
CA ARG A 201 13.81 12.07 -1.69
C ARG A 201 13.56 11.06 -2.82
N PRO A 202 13.43 9.75 -2.54
CA PRO A 202 13.22 8.74 -3.58
C PRO A 202 12.03 8.97 -4.51
N TRP A 203 10.93 9.56 -4.05
CA TRP A 203 9.77 9.86 -4.88
C TRP A 203 9.88 11.15 -5.71
N ASN A 204 10.82 12.03 -5.38
CA ASN A 204 11.12 13.24 -6.17
C ASN A 204 12.26 13.01 -7.17
N VAL A 205 12.84 11.81 -7.21
CA VAL A 205 13.78 11.39 -8.25
C VAL A 205 13.08 10.47 -9.22
N ARG A 206 13.14 10.83 -10.50
CA ARG A 206 12.48 10.13 -11.60
C ARG A 206 13.53 9.52 -12.53
N LEU A 207 13.36 8.24 -12.87
CA LEU A 207 14.22 7.56 -13.85
C LEU A 207 13.48 7.37 -15.17
N THR A 208 14.01 7.95 -16.25
CA THR A 208 13.42 7.83 -17.59
C THR A 208 13.86 6.55 -18.30
N PRO A 209 13.09 6.07 -19.30
CA PRO A 209 13.51 4.96 -20.16
C PRO A 209 14.82 5.23 -20.93
N ASN A 210 15.17 6.49 -21.12
CA ASN A 210 16.40 6.92 -21.83
C ASN A 210 17.63 7.02 -20.90
N GLY A 211 17.50 6.62 -19.62
CA GLY A 211 18.62 6.60 -18.67
C GLY A 211 18.94 7.97 -18.08
N ILE A 212 17.96 8.82 -17.89
CA ILE A 212 18.07 10.10 -17.20
C ILE A 212 17.43 9.97 -15.82
N ALA A 213 18.22 10.26 -14.77
CA ALA A 213 17.72 10.48 -13.43
C ALA A 213 17.46 11.99 -13.27
N ALA A 214 16.23 12.36 -12.94
CA ALA A 214 15.82 13.77 -12.86
C ALA A 214 15.10 14.08 -11.55
N LEU A 215 15.42 15.24 -10.97
CA LEU A 215 14.72 15.84 -9.85
C LEU A 215 13.46 16.55 -10.34
N VAL A 216 12.34 16.31 -9.65
CA VAL A 216 11.06 17.01 -9.85
C VAL A 216 10.76 17.89 -8.64
N ASP A 217 9.82 18.83 -8.79
CA ASP A 217 9.40 19.72 -7.71
C ASP A 217 10.49 20.70 -7.21
N THR A 218 11.39 21.09 -8.09
CA THR A 218 12.55 21.93 -7.82
C THR A 218 12.18 23.26 -7.16
N GLY A 219 12.66 23.50 -5.94
CA GLY A 219 12.51 24.76 -5.19
C GLY A 219 11.12 25.04 -4.65
N ILE A 220 10.18 24.12 -4.75
CA ILE A 220 8.78 24.31 -4.38
C ILE A 220 8.61 24.21 -2.87
N GLU A 221 9.13 23.14 -2.26
CA GLU A 221 8.93 22.88 -0.83
C GLU A 221 9.62 23.94 0.05
N SER A 222 10.78 24.44 -0.34
CA SER A 222 11.46 25.53 0.38
C SER A 222 10.67 26.84 0.46
N ILE A 223 9.70 27.03 -0.44
CA ILE A 223 8.79 28.20 -0.44
C ILE A 223 7.50 27.89 0.32
N LEU A 224 6.94 26.69 0.17
CA LEU A 224 5.69 26.28 0.81
C LEU A 224 5.87 25.99 2.30
N SER A 225 7.03 25.47 2.67
CA SER A 225 7.41 25.09 4.03
C SER A 225 8.86 25.53 4.27
N PRO A 226 9.11 26.82 4.44
CA PRO A 226 10.49 27.37 4.56
C PRO A 226 11.19 26.89 5.82
N GLU A 227 10.43 26.50 6.84
CA GLU A 227 10.95 25.92 8.07
C GLU A 227 10.52 24.45 8.19
N LEU A 228 11.39 23.65 8.80
CA LEU A 228 11.04 22.27 9.08
C LEU A 228 9.90 22.19 10.09
N THR A 229 8.72 21.82 9.62
CA THR A 229 7.56 21.60 10.50
C THR A 229 7.46 20.11 10.83
N ILE A 230 7.49 19.79 12.11
CA ILE A 230 7.36 18.40 12.58
C ILE A 230 5.88 18.14 12.83
N HIS A 231 5.30 17.25 12.04
CA HIS A 231 3.95 16.76 12.25
C HIS A 231 3.98 15.28 12.62
N ALA A 232 3.47 14.93 13.78
CA ALA A 232 3.34 13.54 14.23
C ALA A 232 2.48 12.68 13.28
N SER A 233 1.60 13.31 12.49
CA SER A 233 0.77 12.65 11.49
C SER A 233 1.51 12.31 10.19
N LEU A 234 2.73 12.85 9.97
CA LEU A 234 3.49 12.53 8.77
C LEU A 234 4.23 11.21 8.93
N PRO A 235 4.28 10.40 7.87
CA PRO A 235 5.06 9.17 7.90
C PRO A 235 6.53 9.45 8.24
N PRO A 236 7.18 8.62 9.10
CA PRO A 236 8.58 8.81 9.47
C PRO A 236 9.55 8.94 8.29
N ARG A 237 9.25 8.29 7.17
CA ARG A 237 10.02 8.42 5.92
C ARG A 237 10.03 9.84 5.32
N CYS A 238 9.15 10.72 5.77
CA CYS A 238 9.21 12.14 5.40
C CYS A 238 10.43 12.85 5.99
N TYR A 239 11.12 12.21 6.92
CA TYR A 239 12.28 12.75 7.64
C TYR A 239 13.58 11.98 7.37
N ASP A 240 13.63 11.10 6.37
CA ASP A 240 14.78 10.21 6.09
C ASP A 240 16.07 10.92 5.63
N GLY A 241 15.97 12.14 5.14
CA GLY A 241 17.12 12.91 4.65
C GLY A 241 17.15 14.35 5.19
N VAL A 242 16.56 14.60 6.35
CA VAL A 242 16.54 15.95 6.94
C VAL A 242 17.92 16.27 7.52
N ALA A 243 18.52 17.35 7.03
CA ALA A 243 19.83 17.79 7.49
C ALA A 243 19.77 18.28 8.95
N PRO A 244 20.77 17.93 9.81
CA PRO A 244 20.77 18.24 11.25
C PRO A 244 20.57 19.72 11.56
N GLU A 245 21.17 20.60 10.74
CA GLU A 245 21.08 22.05 10.90
C GLU A 245 19.70 22.65 10.67
N LEU A 246 18.76 21.90 10.10
CA LEU A 246 17.38 22.35 9.90
C LEU A 246 16.47 22.02 11.08
N ILE A 247 16.90 21.09 11.96
CA ILE A 247 16.04 20.52 13.00
C ILE A 247 15.98 21.45 14.21
N GLY A 248 14.81 22.06 14.45
CA GLY A 248 14.56 22.93 15.62
C GLY A 248 15.33 24.26 15.61
N THR A 249 15.93 24.67 14.50
CA THR A 249 16.76 25.88 14.43
C THR A 249 16.08 27.07 13.73
N GLY A 250 14.94 26.85 13.07
CA GLY A 250 14.30 27.85 12.21
C GLY A 250 15.11 28.22 10.95
N ARG A 251 16.16 27.47 10.64
CA ARG A 251 16.97 27.72 9.43
C ARG A 251 16.25 27.23 8.18
N HIS A 252 16.41 27.98 7.09
CA HIS A 252 15.90 27.59 5.79
C HIS A 252 16.83 26.59 5.09
N PRO A 253 16.28 25.69 4.25
CA PRO A 253 17.07 24.81 3.40
C PRO A 253 18.08 25.58 2.54
N ASN A 254 19.25 25.01 2.35
CA ASN A 254 20.34 25.57 1.55
C ASN A 254 21.04 24.44 0.74
N SER A 255 22.06 24.78 -0.05
CA SER A 255 22.79 23.78 -0.85
C SER A 255 23.44 22.69 -0.01
N GLN A 256 23.92 23.02 1.19
CA GLN A 256 24.52 22.05 2.11
C GLN A 256 23.47 21.05 2.65
N SER A 257 22.25 21.51 2.94
CA SER A 257 21.15 20.62 3.34
C SER A 257 20.69 19.72 2.18
N ASP A 258 20.68 20.21 0.94
CA ASP A 258 20.41 19.39 -0.24
C ASP A 258 21.50 18.31 -0.45
N LEU A 259 22.77 18.64 -0.20
CA LEU A 259 23.86 17.68 -0.29
C LEU A 259 23.73 16.55 0.74
N TYR A 260 23.34 16.90 1.97
CA TYR A 260 23.07 15.91 3.01
C TYR A 260 21.90 14.99 2.62
N ALA A 261 20.82 15.55 2.13
CA ALA A 261 19.65 14.79 1.68
C ALA A 261 19.99 13.87 0.50
N LEU A 262 20.80 14.35 -0.46
CA LEU A 262 21.31 13.53 -1.56
C LEU A 262 22.21 12.39 -1.04
N GLY A 263 23.09 12.66 -0.09
CA GLY A 263 23.92 11.63 0.54
C GLY A 263 23.09 10.52 1.19
N CYS A 264 22.06 10.89 1.95
CA CYS A 264 21.11 9.94 2.55
C CYS A 264 20.36 9.13 1.49
N LEU A 265 19.90 9.77 0.41
CA LEU A 265 19.25 9.10 -0.71
C LEU A 265 20.17 8.06 -1.38
N LEU A 266 21.40 8.44 -1.72
CA LEU A 266 22.36 7.53 -2.37
C LEU A 266 22.73 6.37 -1.45
N TRP A 267 22.85 6.63 -0.15
CA TRP A 267 23.05 5.61 0.87
C TRP A 267 21.84 4.64 0.90
N GLU A 268 20.62 5.17 0.89
CA GLU A 268 19.40 4.36 0.85
C GLU A 268 19.32 3.48 -0.39
N LEU A 269 19.70 3.98 -1.56
CA LEU A 269 19.70 3.20 -2.80
C LEU A 269 20.67 2.02 -2.75
N LEU A 270 21.83 2.16 -2.10
CA LEU A 270 22.82 1.09 -1.92
C LEU A 270 22.36 0.06 -0.88
N ALA A 271 21.83 0.53 0.24
CA ALA A 271 21.41 -0.33 1.36
C ALA A 271 20.03 -0.96 1.16
N GLY A 272 19.14 -0.37 0.34
CA GLY A 272 17.74 -0.75 0.18
C GLY A 272 16.83 -0.26 1.32
N ARG A 273 17.34 0.61 2.20
CA ARG A 273 16.66 1.14 3.39
C ARG A 273 17.26 2.49 3.78
N PRO A 274 16.53 3.39 4.43
CA PRO A 274 17.11 4.65 4.91
C PRO A 274 18.17 4.42 6.00
N PRO A 275 19.11 5.37 6.19
CA PRO A 275 20.16 5.27 7.22
C PRO A 275 19.61 5.03 8.63
N PHE A 276 18.51 5.69 8.99
CA PHE A 276 17.81 5.51 10.25
C PHE A 276 16.39 5.00 10.02
N THR A 277 16.06 3.84 10.60
CA THR A 277 14.80 3.11 10.37
C THR A 277 13.79 3.22 11.50
N THR A 278 13.94 4.22 12.38
CA THR A 278 12.99 4.37 13.48
C THR A 278 11.59 4.70 12.97
N GLY A 279 10.56 4.11 13.58
CA GLY A 279 9.16 4.32 13.24
C GLY A 279 8.56 5.60 13.83
N ASP A 280 9.30 6.30 14.70
CA ASP A 280 8.90 7.58 15.28
C ASP A 280 9.60 8.75 14.57
N PRO A 281 8.86 9.75 14.06
CA PRO A 281 9.42 10.94 13.44
C PRO A 281 10.41 11.69 14.32
N LEU A 282 10.11 11.88 15.62
CA LEU A 282 10.97 12.61 16.55
C LEU A 282 12.26 11.85 16.82
N ALA A 283 12.17 10.54 17.08
CA ALA A 283 13.33 9.70 17.27
C ALA A 283 14.22 9.66 16.02
N LYS A 284 13.65 9.73 14.80
CA LYS A 284 14.39 9.81 13.56
C LYS A 284 15.14 11.13 13.44
N LEU A 285 14.49 12.24 13.70
CA LEU A 285 15.13 13.56 13.72
C LEU A 285 16.24 13.62 14.78
N ALA A 286 16.01 13.09 15.96
CA ALA A 286 17.04 12.98 17.00
C ALA A 286 18.24 12.13 16.54
N CYS A 287 18.01 11.06 15.77
CA CYS A 287 19.11 10.30 15.17
C CYS A 287 19.92 11.15 14.19
N HIS A 288 19.30 11.95 13.32
CA HIS A 288 20.00 12.85 12.40
C HIS A 288 20.81 13.93 13.15
N GLN A 289 20.34 14.41 14.31
CA GLN A 289 21.06 15.39 15.12
C GLN A 289 22.23 14.81 15.92
N THR A 290 22.06 13.59 16.45
CA THR A 290 22.99 13.05 17.48
C THR A 290 23.87 11.92 16.99
N LYS A 291 23.57 11.32 15.84
CA LYS A 291 24.31 10.16 15.30
C LYS A 291 24.85 10.47 13.91
N SER A 292 26.06 10.00 13.64
CA SER A 292 26.59 9.98 12.29
C SER A 292 25.86 8.93 11.44
N ILE A 293 25.69 9.21 10.14
CA ILE A 293 25.20 8.22 9.20
C ILE A 293 26.18 7.02 9.18
N PRO A 294 25.67 5.78 9.31
CA PRO A 294 26.54 4.60 9.36
C PRO A 294 27.34 4.42 8.05
N ASP A 295 28.53 3.86 8.15
CA ASP A 295 29.30 3.47 6.96
C ASP A 295 28.48 2.49 6.13
N ILE A 296 28.28 2.82 4.84
CA ILE A 296 27.47 2.02 3.91
C ILE A 296 27.99 0.59 3.76
N ARG A 297 29.31 0.37 3.95
CA ARG A 297 29.93 -0.96 3.86
C ARG A 297 29.44 -1.96 4.91
N SER A 298 28.85 -1.47 5.98
CA SER A 298 28.16 -2.33 6.97
C SER A 298 26.87 -2.95 6.43
N TRP A 299 26.30 -2.41 5.34
CA TRP A 299 25.03 -2.84 4.74
C TRP A 299 25.20 -3.32 3.29
N ALA A 300 26.16 -2.77 2.57
CA ALA A 300 26.53 -3.10 1.21
C ALA A 300 28.05 -3.24 1.13
N PRO A 301 28.64 -4.36 1.58
CA PRO A 301 30.09 -4.55 1.67
C PRO A 301 30.82 -4.43 0.33
N GLU A 302 30.10 -4.67 -0.77
CA GLU A 302 30.61 -4.52 -2.14
C GLU A 302 30.81 -3.06 -2.59
N THR A 303 30.44 -2.08 -1.76
CA THR A 303 30.58 -0.66 -2.09
C THR A 303 32.05 -0.25 -2.05
N PRO A 304 32.62 0.31 -3.17
CA PRO A 304 33.99 0.81 -3.21
C PRO A 304 34.25 1.88 -2.15
N ALA A 305 35.47 1.89 -1.59
CA ALA A 305 35.85 2.84 -0.54
C ALA A 305 35.63 4.31 -0.95
N ALA A 306 35.96 4.67 -2.20
CA ALA A 306 35.76 6.04 -2.69
C ALA A 306 34.29 6.51 -2.63
N ILE A 307 33.29 5.60 -2.81
CA ILE A 307 31.88 5.91 -2.67
C ILE A 307 31.53 6.07 -1.20
N ALA A 308 31.98 5.13 -0.35
CA ALA A 308 31.70 5.17 1.08
C ALA A 308 32.25 6.47 1.70
N ASP A 309 33.48 6.85 1.36
CA ASP A 309 34.13 8.06 1.85
C ASP A 309 33.44 9.35 1.35
N ALA A 310 32.97 9.36 0.09
CA ALA A 310 32.17 10.46 -0.44
C ALA A 310 30.83 10.60 0.31
N LEU A 311 30.14 9.48 0.55
CA LEU A 311 28.88 9.48 1.30
C LEU A 311 29.06 9.98 2.73
N LEU A 312 30.11 9.55 3.44
CA LEU A 312 30.41 10.02 4.79
C LEU A 312 30.67 11.54 4.81
N LYS A 313 31.35 12.08 3.80
CA LYS A 313 31.55 13.54 3.67
C LYS A 313 30.24 14.26 3.39
N PHE A 314 29.40 13.76 2.45
CA PHE A 314 28.13 14.40 2.11
C PHE A 314 27.15 14.43 3.30
N THR A 315 27.18 13.39 4.13
CA THR A 315 26.29 13.20 5.27
C THR A 315 26.92 13.59 6.61
N SER A 316 28.01 14.38 6.61
CA SER A 316 28.55 14.92 7.86
C SER A 316 27.49 15.73 8.61
N SER A 317 27.35 15.53 9.92
CA SER A 317 26.44 16.31 10.77
C SER A 317 26.82 17.78 10.83
N ASN A 318 28.11 18.11 10.74
CA ASN A 318 28.58 19.48 10.60
C ASN A 318 28.60 19.91 9.11
N PRO A 319 27.79 20.89 8.69
CA PRO A 319 27.76 21.38 7.31
C PRO A 319 29.13 21.87 6.79
N GLU A 320 29.98 22.44 7.65
CA GLU A 320 31.30 22.94 7.26
C GLU A 320 32.29 21.81 6.87
N GLN A 321 32.03 20.59 7.29
CA GLN A 321 32.83 19.42 6.91
C GLN A 321 32.40 18.80 5.59
N ARG A 322 31.24 19.21 5.07
CA ARG A 322 30.77 18.79 3.75
C ARG A 322 31.54 19.54 2.65
N PRO A 323 31.56 19.02 1.42
CA PRO A 323 32.07 19.80 0.27
C PRO A 323 31.46 21.19 0.22
N ALA A 324 32.27 22.23 0.03
CA ALA A 324 31.84 23.62 0.08
C ALA A 324 30.87 24.01 -1.04
N SER A 325 30.82 23.22 -2.14
CA SER A 325 29.89 23.43 -3.25
C SER A 325 29.48 22.08 -3.87
N MET A 326 28.38 22.08 -4.62
CA MET A 326 27.92 20.92 -5.39
C MET A 326 28.93 20.53 -6.46
N GLN A 327 29.66 21.50 -7.02
CA GLN A 327 30.73 21.22 -7.99
C GLN A 327 31.89 20.46 -7.33
N GLN A 328 32.26 20.82 -6.10
CA GLN A 328 33.29 20.09 -5.35
C GLN A 328 32.79 18.68 -4.96
N ALA A 329 31.51 18.54 -4.58
CA ALA A 329 30.91 17.24 -4.33
C ALA A 329 30.91 16.34 -5.58
N LEU A 330 30.63 16.90 -6.74
CA LEU A 330 30.70 16.19 -8.03
C LEU A 330 32.11 15.71 -8.35
N GLN A 331 33.13 16.50 -8.06
CA GLN A 331 34.54 16.10 -8.24
C GLN A 331 34.96 14.97 -7.30
N LEU A 332 34.42 14.93 -6.09
CA LEU A 332 34.66 13.86 -5.11
C LEU A 332 33.91 12.57 -5.43
N TRP A 333 32.83 12.67 -6.22
CA TRP A 333 32.00 11.52 -6.57
C TRP A 333 32.67 10.71 -7.69
N PRO A 334 32.95 9.39 -7.51
CA PRO A 334 33.73 8.62 -8.46
C PRO A 334 33.00 8.21 -9.75
N GLY A 335 31.80 8.73 -9.97
CA GLY A 335 30.98 8.42 -11.15
C GLY A 335 31.46 9.12 -12.42
N GLN A 336 31.36 8.44 -13.58
CA GLN A 336 31.68 8.99 -14.89
C GLN A 336 30.43 9.36 -15.68
N SER A 337 30.36 10.58 -16.19
CA SER A 337 29.21 11.12 -16.90
C SER A 337 28.83 10.32 -18.16
N HIS A 338 29.79 9.89 -18.99
CA HIS A 338 29.52 9.23 -20.29
C HIS A 338 29.02 7.78 -20.18
N THR A 339 29.21 7.10 -19.04
CA THR A 339 28.67 5.74 -18.82
C THR A 339 27.33 5.76 -18.11
N SER A 340 26.97 6.86 -17.46
CA SER A 340 25.80 6.95 -16.58
C SER A 340 24.49 6.70 -17.30
N ARG A 341 24.25 7.28 -18.48
CA ARG A 341 23.02 7.07 -19.26
C ARG A 341 22.82 5.63 -19.69
N LYS A 342 23.89 4.94 -20.13
CA LYS A 342 23.81 3.54 -20.57
C LYS A 342 23.47 2.62 -19.40
N SER A 343 24.11 2.83 -18.24
CA SER A 343 23.83 2.08 -17.01
C SER A 343 22.37 2.22 -16.59
N LEU A 344 21.84 3.44 -16.55
CA LEU A 344 20.46 3.71 -16.14
C LEU A 344 19.42 3.21 -17.15
N LYS A 345 19.71 3.32 -18.46
CA LYS A 345 18.85 2.76 -19.50
C LYS A 345 18.73 1.25 -19.39
N ASN A 346 19.84 0.55 -19.20
CA ASN A 346 19.86 -0.90 -19.02
C ASN A 346 19.11 -1.31 -17.74
N PHE A 347 19.33 -0.58 -16.65
CA PHE A 347 18.64 -0.81 -15.40
C PHE A 347 17.12 -0.62 -15.54
N HIS A 348 16.66 0.48 -16.15
CA HIS A 348 15.24 0.72 -16.38
C HIS A 348 14.62 -0.36 -17.28
N SER A 349 15.31 -0.80 -18.34
CA SER A 349 14.81 -1.82 -19.25
C SER A 349 14.64 -3.19 -18.58
N SER A 350 15.43 -3.51 -17.54
CA SER A 350 15.32 -4.78 -16.80
C SER A 350 13.96 -4.95 -16.10
N PHE A 351 13.27 -3.86 -15.76
CA PHE A 351 11.93 -3.91 -15.18
C PHE A 351 10.83 -4.14 -16.23
N ARG A 352 11.04 -3.73 -17.50
CA ARG A 352 10.06 -3.93 -18.59
C ARG A 352 10.00 -5.38 -19.05
N THR A 353 11.12 -6.09 -19.05
CA THR A 353 11.17 -7.51 -19.42
C THR A 353 10.48 -8.43 -18.41
N GLN A 354 10.37 -8.05 -17.15
CA GLN A 354 9.61 -8.80 -16.17
C GLN A 354 8.08 -8.63 -16.32
N THR A 355 7.61 -7.44 -16.67
CA THR A 355 6.17 -7.20 -16.92
C THR A 355 5.69 -7.82 -18.24
N SER A 356 6.54 -7.94 -19.26
CA SER A 356 6.17 -8.60 -20.51
C SER A 356 6.20 -10.14 -20.43
N ARG A 357 6.87 -10.73 -19.45
CA ARG A 357 6.81 -12.18 -19.21
C ARG A 357 5.58 -12.62 -18.41
N SER A 358 4.98 -11.73 -17.60
CA SER A 358 3.76 -12.03 -16.87
C SER A 358 2.47 -11.71 -17.66
N SER A 359 2.56 -10.94 -18.74
CA SER A 359 1.41 -10.61 -19.62
C SER A 359 1.41 -11.35 -20.96
N ALA A 360 2.40 -12.19 -21.24
CA ALA A 360 2.51 -12.93 -22.50
C ALA A 360 1.83 -14.30 -22.50
N ASP A 361 1.14 -14.67 -21.41
CA ASP A 361 0.43 -15.95 -21.35
C ASP A 361 -1.10 -15.85 -21.45
N SER A 362 -1.61 -14.69 -21.84
CA SER A 362 -3.01 -14.59 -22.25
C SER A 362 -3.17 -13.54 -23.35
N THR A 363 -3.21 -13.97 -24.56
CA THR A 363 -4.07 -13.56 -25.68
C THR A 363 -3.38 -13.51 -27.04
N GLN A 364 -4.02 -14.22 -27.93
CA GLN A 364 -3.97 -14.06 -29.39
C GLN A 364 -2.62 -14.30 -30.09
N ARG A 365 -2.42 -15.55 -30.48
CA ARG A 365 -1.77 -15.89 -31.73
C ARG A 365 -2.36 -15.01 -32.86
N LYS A 366 -1.72 -13.90 -33.19
CA LYS A 366 -1.84 -13.33 -34.51
C LYS A 366 -1.32 -14.37 -35.46
N ALA A 367 -2.19 -14.94 -36.27
CA ALA A 367 -1.81 -15.80 -37.38
C ALA A 367 -0.85 -15.03 -38.30
N GLY A 368 0.43 -15.15 -38.01
CA GLY A 368 1.47 -14.65 -38.88
C GLY A 368 1.57 -15.53 -40.11
N ARG A 369 1.98 -14.98 -41.22
CA ARG A 369 2.14 -15.63 -42.55
C ARG A 369 3.12 -16.83 -42.56
N LEU A 370 3.66 -17.27 -41.43
CA LEU A 370 4.54 -18.45 -41.29
C LEU A 370 3.90 -19.80 -41.72
N PRO A 371 2.62 -20.12 -41.41
CA PRO A 371 2.06 -21.40 -41.88
C PRO A 371 1.89 -21.48 -43.41
N LEU A 372 1.73 -20.35 -44.11
CA LEU A 372 1.65 -20.32 -45.58
C LEU A 372 3.01 -20.59 -46.24
N ILE A 373 4.09 -20.08 -45.65
CA ILE A 373 5.47 -20.33 -46.14
C ILE A 373 5.86 -21.78 -45.88
N ALA A 374 5.54 -22.33 -44.69
CA ALA A 374 5.80 -23.72 -44.36
C ALA A 374 5.00 -24.69 -45.25
N ALA A 375 3.72 -24.36 -45.53
CA ALA A 375 2.89 -25.13 -46.48
C ALA A 375 3.42 -25.06 -47.91
N LEU A 376 3.92 -23.92 -48.36
CA LEU A 376 4.54 -23.74 -49.67
C LEU A 376 5.83 -24.55 -49.83
N ILE A 377 6.68 -24.57 -48.77
CA ILE A 377 7.88 -25.39 -48.74
C ILE A 377 7.55 -26.90 -48.73
N PHE A 378 6.50 -27.31 -48.02
CA PHE A 378 6.05 -28.71 -48.01
C PHE A 378 5.48 -29.15 -49.38
N VAL A 379 4.73 -28.31 -50.07
CA VAL A 379 4.22 -28.59 -51.39
C VAL A 379 5.33 -28.62 -52.42
N LEU A 380 6.29 -27.70 -52.39
CA LEU A 380 7.44 -27.66 -53.28
C LEU A 380 8.38 -28.86 -53.04
N SER A 381 8.60 -29.27 -51.78
CA SER A 381 9.39 -30.48 -51.44
C SER A 381 8.65 -31.77 -51.84
N GLY A 382 7.32 -31.80 -51.74
CA GLY A 382 6.51 -32.93 -52.21
C GLY A 382 6.54 -33.04 -53.75
N LEU A 383 6.48 -31.93 -54.47
CA LEU A 383 6.57 -31.92 -55.93
C LEU A 383 7.98 -32.32 -56.43
N SER A 384 9.03 -31.94 -55.73
CA SER A 384 10.39 -32.36 -56.08
C SER A 384 10.64 -33.85 -55.82
N LEU A 385 9.99 -34.45 -54.79
CA LEU A 385 10.10 -35.88 -54.51
C LEU A 385 9.40 -36.78 -55.60
N THR A 386 8.39 -36.23 -56.28
CA THR A 386 7.71 -36.98 -57.36
C THR A 386 8.49 -36.99 -58.66
N LEU A 387 9.50 -36.13 -58.80
CA LEU A 387 10.34 -36.04 -60.00
C LEU A 387 11.68 -36.79 -59.87
N LEU A 388 11.96 -37.40 -58.73
CA LEU A 388 13.20 -38.20 -58.49
C LEU A 388 12.98 -39.66 -58.84
N ASP A 389 14.00 -40.26 -59.43
CA ASP A 389 14.05 -41.70 -59.77
C ASP A 389 13.98 -42.58 -58.52
N GLU A 390 13.48 -43.81 -58.62
CA GLU A 390 13.23 -44.75 -57.48
C GLU A 390 14.50 -45.00 -56.63
N GLY A 391 15.68 -44.99 -57.28
CA GLY A 391 16.96 -45.15 -56.55
C GLY A 391 17.32 -44.00 -55.65
N ALA A 392 17.00 -42.78 -56.00
CA ALA A 392 17.24 -41.56 -55.24
C ALA A 392 16.23 -41.42 -54.08
N ARG A 393 14.99 -41.90 -54.26
CA ARG A 393 13.98 -41.94 -53.18
C ARG A 393 14.38 -42.84 -52.02
N SER A 394 14.99 -43.99 -52.32
CA SER A 394 15.41 -44.96 -51.28
C SER A 394 16.59 -44.44 -50.44
N GLN A 395 17.49 -43.65 -51.03
CA GLN A 395 18.62 -43.06 -50.30
C GLN A 395 18.18 -41.86 -49.41
N LEU A 396 17.25 -41.04 -49.87
CA LEU A 396 16.70 -39.94 -49.08
C LEU A 396 15.88 -40.41 -47.86
N LEU A 397 15.11 -41.48 -48.01
CA LEU A 397 14.38 -42.09 -46.91
C LEU A 397 15.30 -42.74 -45.85
N LYS A 398 16.48 -43.22 -46.24
CA LYS A 398 17.49 -43.76 -45.30
C LYS A 398 18.21 -42.63 -44.50
N ILE A 399 18.35 -41.46 -45.07
CA ILE A 399 18.96 -40.29 -44.36
C ILE A 399 18.01 -39.71 -43.34
N THR A 400 16.70 -39.70 -43.60
CA THR A 400 15.69 -39.17 -42.66
C THR A 400 15.40 -40.12 -41.48
N SER A 401 15.74 -41.43 -41.59
CA SER A 401 15.56 -42.39 -40.47
C SER A 401 16.68 -42.34 -39.42
N HIS A 402 17.75 -41.57 -39.65
CA HIS A 402 18.89 -41.44 -38.71
C HIS A 402 18.88 -40.19 -37.84
N VAL A 403 17.85 -39.34 -37.92
CA VAL A 403 17.66 -38.22 -37.00
C VAL A 403 16.68 -38.65 -35.92
N SER A 404 17.11 -39.55 -35.04
CA SER A 404 16.41 -39.88 -33.78
C SER A 404 16.73 -38.81 -32.75
N PHE A 405 15.69 -38.16 -32.23
CA PHE A 405 15.77 -37.31 -31.05
C PHE A 405 16.32 -38.12 -29.87
N GLN A 406 17.51 -37.79 -29.41
CA GLN A 406 18.03 -38.26 -28.12
C GLN A 406 17.21 -37.61 -27.00
N LYS A 407 16.35 -38.38 -26.36
CA LYS A 407 15.82 -38.08 -25.02
C LYS A 407 16.98 -38.15 -24.03
N GLN A 408 17.32 -37.02 -23.42
CA GLN A 408 18.19 -37.03 -22.25
C GLN A 408 17.46 -37.75 -21.10
N ASN A 409 17.98 -38.87 -20.70
CA ASN A 409 17.60 -39.60 -19.51
C ASN A 409 18.09 -38.85 -18.28
N VAL A 410 17.16 -38.56 -17.38
CA VAL A 410 17.45 -38.20 -16.00
C VAL A 410 17.79 -39.47 -15.25
N PRO A 411 18.90 -39.55 -14.49
CA PRO A 411 19.23 -40.75 -13.72
C PRO A 411 18.33 -40.90 -12.51
N GLU A 412 17.76 -42.09 -12.35
CA GLU A 412 17.12 -42.55 -11.10
C GLU A 412 18.17 -42.73 -9.99
N PRO A 413 17.82 -42.48 -8.72
CA PRO A 413 18.75 -42.66 -7.60
C PRO A 413 18.87 -44.14 -7.23
N HIS A 414 20.11 -44.65 -7.19
CA HIS A 414 20.47 -45.96 -6.66
C HIS A 414 20.31 -45.98 -5.13
N GLU A 415 19.57 -46.98 -4.63
CA GLU A 415 19.65 -47.46 -3.25
C GLU A 415 21.04 -48.02 -2.94
N SER A 416 21.61 -47.59 -1.83
CA SER A 416 22.69 -48.33 -1.17
C SER A 416 22.50 -48.31 0.36
N ALA A 417 22.54 -49.49 0.93
CA ALA A 417 22.31 -49.86 2.29
C ALA A 417 23.43 -49.44 3.28
N PRO A 418 23.29 -49.64 4.61
CA PRO A 418 23.66 -48.74 5.66
C PRO A 418 25.07 -48.93 6.20
N GLY A 419 25.75 -47.80 6.44
CA GLY A 419 27.00 -47.74 7.20
C GLY A 419 26.81 -46.96 8.49
N THR A 420 26.99 -47.65 9.59
CA THR A 420 27.03 -47.17 10.97
C THR A 420 28.14 -46.14 11.17
N ILE A 421 27.84 -44.94 11.67
CA ILE A 421 28.84 -44.03 12.30
C ILE A 421 28.22 -43.22 13.44
N LEU A 422 28.98 -43.17 14.48
CA LEU A 422 28.85 -42.64 15.83
C LEU A 422 28.38 -41.17 15.94
N ASP A 423 27.74 -40.97 17.09
CA ASP A 423 27.23 -39.71 17.66
C ASP A 423 28.24 -38.55 17.76
N ASP A 424 27.79 -37.35 17.36
CA ASP A 424 28.24 -36.09 17.90
C ASP A 424 27.02 -35.15 18.07
N PRO A 425 26.69 -34.68 19.28
CA PRO A 425 25.46 -33.93 19.55
C PRO A 425 25.68 -32.43 19.48
N SER A 426 25.73 -31.86 18.30
CA SER A 426 25.58 -30.41 18.09
C SER A 426 25.23 -30.03 16.65
N SER A 427 24.08 -30.51 16.13
CA SER A 427 23.52 -30.00 14.89
C SER A 427 22.18 -29.31 15.17
N SER A 428 22.18 -28.02 15.00
CA SER A 428 20.99 -27.16 14.89
C SER A 428 19.97 -27.78 13.94
N VAL A 429 18.76 -28.03 14.45
CA VAL A 429 17.60 -28.45 13.66
C VAL A 429 17.28 -27.35 12.63
N ILE A 430 17.63 -27.59 11.38
CA ILE A 430 17.16 -26.79 10.26
C ILE A 430 15.69 -27.17 10.04
N THR A 431 14.77 -26.41 10.61
CA THR A 431 13.35 -26.50 10.27
C THR A 431 13.18 -26.06 8.81
N SER A 432 12.84 -26.98 7.95
CA SER A 432 12.51 -26.70 6.56
C SER A 432 11.31 -25.76 6.50
N LYS A 433 11.51 -24.55 5.96
CA LYS A 433 10.47 -23.55 5.78
C LYS A 433 9.56 -23.94 4.64
N GLN A 434 8.24 -24.00 4.90
CA GLN A 434 7.25 -24.37 3.90
C GLN A 434 6.61 -23.11 3.31
N LEU A 435 6.55 -23.02 1.97
CA LEU A 435 5.89 -21.92 1.26
C LEU A 435 4.41 -22.27 1.02
N ILE A 436 3.56 -21.24 1.02
CA ILE A 436 2.14 -21.40 0.71
C ILE A 436 2.00 -21.86 -0.76
N PRO A 437 1.32 -22.98 -1.03
CA PRO A 437 1.14 -23.47 -2.41
C PRO A 437 0.28 -22.51 -3.24
N PRO A 438 0.39 -22.53 -4.57
CA PRO A 438 -0.47 -21.73 -5.44
C PRO A 438 -1.93 -22.21 -5.36
N PRO A 439 -2.92 -21.33 -5.63
CA PRO A 439 -4.32 -21.72 -5.68
C PRO A 439 -4.59 -22.70 -6.84
N ASN A 440 -5.49 -23.63 -6.62
CA ASN A 440 -5.97 -24.52 -7.66
C ASN A 440 -6.90 -23.78 -8.66
N GLU A 441 -7.41 -24.48 -9.68
CA GLU A 441 -8.30 -23.91 -10.71
C GLU A 441 -9.59 -23.27 -10.16
N LYS A 442 -10.02 -23.64 -8.94
CA LYS A 442 -11.17 -23.08 -8.25
C LYS A 442 -10.80 -21.93 -7.30
N GLY A 443 -9.55 -21.45 -7.30
CA GLY A 443 -9.08 -20.42 -6.39
C GLY A 443 -8.95 -20.89 -4.94
N ILE A 444 -8.73 -22.20 -4.68
CA ILE A 444 -8.63 -22.75 -3.33
C ILE A 444 -7.18 -23.16 -3.05
N ILE A 445 -6.67 -22.73 -1.90
CA ILE A 445 -5.40 -23.15 -1.32
C ILE A 445 -5.72 -24.00 -0.09
N LEU A 446 -5.29 -25.27 -0.12
CA LEU A 446 -5.39 -26.16 1.04
C LEU A 446 -4.05 -26.20 1.75
N LEU A 447 -4.07 -25.93 3.04
CA LEU A 447 -2.90 -25.95 3.92
C LEU A 447 -3.00 -27.18 4.84
N ASP A 448 -1.91 -27.93 4.93
CA ASP A 448 -1.82 -28.98 5.94
C ASP A 448 -1.51 -28.38 7.34
N SER A 449 -1.64 -29.21 8.36
CA SER A 449 -1.41 -28.79 9.75
C SER A 449 -0.02 -29.19 10.27
N LEU A 450 0.83 -29.81 9.47
CA LEU A 450 2.07 -30.44 9.96
C LEU A 450 3.15 -29.41 10.27
N THR A 451 3.42 -28.51 9.34
CA THR A 451 4.48 -27.48 9.47
C THR A 451 3.93 -26.08 9.28
N PRO A 452 4.51 -25.06 9.96
CA PRO A 452 4.12 -23.68 9.73
C PRO A 452 4.52 -23.20 8.33
N TYR A 453 3.65 -22.40 7.72
CA TYR A 453 3.89 -21.74 6.44
C TYR A 453 4.50 -20.36 6.64
N GLU A 454 5.37 -19.94 5.72
CA GLU A 454 5.83 -18.55 5.65
C GLU A 454 4.87 -17.69 4.85
N SER A 455 4.70 -16.45 5.30
CA SER A 455 3.88 -15.46 4.60
C SER A 455 4.50 -15.09 3.25
N THR A 456 3.66 -15.07 2.20
CA THR A 456 4.01 -14.66 0.84
C THR A 456 2.96 -13.70 0.31
N LYS A 457 3.25 -13.00 -0.79
CA LYS A 457 2.25 -12.16 -1.44
C LYS A 457 1.42 -12.96 -2.43
N ILE A 458 0.09 -12.94 -2.29
CA ILE A 458 -0.85 -13.60 -3.20
C ILE A 458 -1.69 -12.55 -3.92
N THR A 459 -1.80 -12.65 -5.24
CA THR A 459 -2.66 -11.78 -6.05
C THR A 459 -3.44 -12.63 -7.05
N THR A 460 -4.76 -12.54 -7.00
CA THR A 460 -5.67 -13.23 -7.92
C THR A 460 -6.76 -12.26 -8.40
N VAL A 461 -7.33 -12.51 -9.56
CA VAL A 461 -8.38 -11.67 -10.16
C VAL A 461 -9.78 -12.06 -9.66
N GLY A 462 -9.97 -13.30 -9.19
CA GLY A 462 -11.24 -13.84 -8.74
C GLY A 462 -11.30 -14.12 -7.23
N PRO A 463 -12.26 -14.91 -6.80
CA PRO A 463 -12.37 -15.34 -5.40
C PRO A 463 -11.20 -16.25 -5.01
N LEU A 464 -10.73 -16.09 -3.78
CA LEU A 464 -9.66 -16.87 -3.18
C LEU A 464 -10.13 -17.46 -1.85
N THR A 465 -9.91 -18.76 -1.66
CA THR A 465 -10.13 -19.42 -0.37
C THR A 465 -8.83 -20.05 0.12
N ILE A 466 -8.40 -19.68 1.34
CA ILE A 466 -7.28 -20.33 2.02
C ILE A 466 -7.86 -21.12 3.19
N ARG A 467 -7.70 -22.42 3.17
CA ARG A 467 -8.30 -23.32 4.15
C ARG A 467 -7.25 -24.23 4.79
N GLY A 468 -7.20 -24.22 6.12
CA GLY A 468 -6.47 -25.22 6.90
C GLY A 468 -7.21 -26.57 6.95
N SER A 469 -6.53 -27.62 7.43
CA SER A 469 -7.13 -28.93 7.65
C SER A 469 -8.32 -28.87 8.63
N THR A 470 -9.31 -29.73 8.42
CA THR A 470 -10.46 -29.88 9.34
C THR A 470 -10.06 -30.38 10.72
N ASP A 471 -8.99 -31.16 10.80
CA ASP A 471 -8.58 -31.84 12.03
C ASP A 471 -7.72 -30.93 12.94
N ALA A 472 -6.96 -30.01 12.35
CA ALA A 472 -6.18 -29.04 13.09
C ALA A 472 -5.93 -27.76 12.25
N PRO A 473 -5.94 -26.56 12.87
CA PRO A 473 -5.69 -25.32 12.16
C PRO A 473 -4.29 -25.26 11.56
N ALA A 474 -4.18 -24.78 10.31
CA ALA A 474 -2.90 -24.47 9.70
C ALA A 474 -2.29 -23.20 10.29
N VAL A 475 -0.97 -23.14 10.36
CA VAL A 475 -0.26 -21.99 10.93
C VAL A 475 0.50 -21.24 9.85
N ILE A 476 0.28 -19.93 9.77
CA ILE A 476 1.05 -19.02 8.94
C ILE A 476 1.86 -18.12 9.85
N GLN A 477 3.18 -18.22 9.75
CA GLN A 477 4.11 -17.37 10.49
C GLN A 477 4.40 -16.09 9.72
N ILE A 478 4.28 -14.96 10.42
CA ILE A 478 4.50 -13.63 9.86
C ILE A 478 5.72 -13.06 10.57
N HIS A 479 6.76 -12.80 9.79
CA HIS A 479 8.01 -12.25 10.30
C HIS A 479 8.02 -10.71 10.16
N ASP A 480 8.74 -10.20 9.20
CA ASP A 480 8.98 -8.76 9.04
C ASP A 480 7.86 -8.06 8.27
N GLU A 481 7.39 -8.65 7.18
CA GLU A 481 6.35 -8.07 6.32
C GLU A 481 4.99 -8.76 6.55
N ALA A 482 3.91 -7.96 6.44
CA ALA A 482 2.55 -8.47 6.50
C ALA A 482 2.27 -9.43 5.34
N PHE A 483 1.52 -10.47 5.60
CA PHE A 483 0.98 -11.34 4.56
C PHE A 483 0.00 -10.55 3.69
N SER A 484 0.33 -10.30 2.44
CA SER A 484 -0.45 -9.44 1.55
C SER A 484 -1.27 -10.26 0.56
N ILE A 485 -2.58 -10.08 0.57
CA ILE A 485 -3.52 -10.77 -0.32
C ILE A 485 -4.36 -9.77 -1.09
N VAL A 486 -4.44 -9.96 -2.41
CA VAL A 486 -5.34 -9.24 -3.31
C VAL A 486 -6.25 -10.25 -4.00
N ALA A 487 -7.57 -10.15 -3.79
CA ALA A 487 -8.59 -11.04 -4.36
C ALA A 487 -9.92 -10.30 -4.44
N GLU A 488 -10.81 -10.63 -5.39
CA GLU A 488 -12.15 -10.06 -5.44
C GLU A 488 -12.94 -10.38 -4.17
N GLN A 489 -12.94 -11.64 -3.75
CA GLN A 489 -13.48 -12.12 -2.49
C GLN A 489 -12.44 -13.01 -1.83
N LEU A 490 -12.15 -12.76 -0.54
CA LEU A 490 -11.22 -13.57 0.24
C LEU A 490 -11.95 -14.33 1.33
N THR A 491 -11.79 -15.64 1.36
CA THR A 491 -12.25 -16.51 2.46
C THR A 491 -11.04 -17.17 3.13
N LEU A 492 -10.92 -16.99 4.44
CA LEU A 492 -9.93 -17.64 5.29
C LEU A 492 -10.64 -18.58 6.26
N GLU A 493 -10.24 -19.84 6.29
CA GLU A 493 -10.93 -20.85 7.09
C GLU A 493 -9.92 -21.75 7.82
N ASN A 494 -10.07 -21.87 9.13
CA ASN A 494 -9.26 -22.73 10.00
C ASN A 494 -7.75 -22.44 9.92
N VAL A 495 -7.37 -21.16 10.06
CA VAL A 495 -5.98 -20.68 9.94
C VAL A 495 -5.58 -19.84 11.15
N ILE A 496 -4.38 -20.09 11.65
CA ILE A 496 -3.72 -19.32 12.70
C ILE A 496 -2.69 -18.40 12.05
N PHE A 497 -2.81 -17.10 12.28
CA PHE A 497 -1.83 -16.09 11.91
C PHE A 497 -1.04 -15.66 13.13
N VAL A 498 0.25 -15.92 13.13
CA VAL A 498 1.08 -15.61 14.29
C VAL A 498 2.32 -14.82 13.88
N SER A 499 2.59 -13.73 14.61
CA SER A 499 3.86 -13.02 14.53
C SER A 499 4.68 -13.31 15.77
N ARG A 500 5.96 -13.68 15.57
CA ARG A 500 6.97 -13.71 16.60
C ARG A 500 7.87 -12.50 16.42
N SER A 501 8.05 -11.74 17.47
CA SER A 501 9.02 -10.65 17.47
C SER A 501 10.43 -11.24 17.50
N ASN A 502 11.03 -11.50 16.35
CA ASN A 502 12.46 -11.76 16.27
C ASN A 502 13.21 -10.43 16.33
N LYS A 503 14.39 -10.42 16.96
CA LYS A 503 15.31 -9.27 17.04
C LYS A 503 15.86 -8.79 15.69
N SER A 504 15.25 -9.17 14.59
CA SER A 504 15.62 -8.77 13.24
C SER A 504 15.15 -7.34 12.95
N LYS A 505 16.11 -6.48 12.61
CA LYS A 505 15.98 -5.02 12.38
C LYS A 505 15.17 -4.62 11.14
N ALA A 506 14.39 -5.49 10.52
CA ALA A 506 13.89 -5.29 9.16
C ALA A 506 12.38 -4.92 9.02
N ALA A 507 11.61 -4.75 10.11
CA ALA A 507 10.14 -4.77 10.02
C ALA A 507 9.43 -3.41 10.00
N GLU A 508 10.06 -2.30 9.61
CA GLU A 508 9.45 -0.95 9.70
C GLU A 508 8.97 -0.36 8.35
N THR A 509 8.62 -1.15 7.36
CA THR A 509 8.25 -0.62 6.04
C THR A 509 6.75 -0.36 5.84
N SER A 510 5.88 -0.76 6.75
CA SER A 510 4.43 -0.53 6.64
C SER A 510 3.97 0.68 7.46
N LEU A 511 3.19 1.58 6.83
CA LEU A 511 2.52 2.71 7.50
C LEU A 511 1.59 2.25 8.63
N PHE A 512 1.01 1.06 8.48
CA PHE A 512 0.13 0.39 9.43
C PHE A 512 0.59 -1.06 9.55
N PRO A 513 1.46 -1.37 10.51
CA PRO A 513 1.93 -2.73 10.70
C PRO A 513 0.74 -3.63 11.04
N SER A 514 0.60 -4.69 10.26
CA SER A 514 -0.47 -5.68 10.41
C SER A 514 0.08 -7.09 10.22
N LEU A 515 -0.65 -8.09 10.67
CA LEU A 515 -0.36 -9.48 10.34
C LEU A 515 -0.78 -9.78 8.91
N LEU A 516 -1.96 -9.27 8.51
CA LEU A 516 -2.55 -9.53 7.22
C LEU A 516 -2.98 -8.23 6.53
N ASN A 517 -2.50 -8.01 5.31
CA ASN A 517 -2.93 -6.92 4.43
C ASN A 517 -3.88 -7.47 3.36
N VAL A 518 -5.15 -7.09 3.42
CA VAL A 518 -6.19 -7.54 2.51
C VAL A 518 -6.64 -6.42 1.60
N THR A 519 -6.58 -6.63 0.30
CA THR A 519 -7.29 -5.83 -0.70
C THR A 519 -8.36 -6.71 -1.33
N ALA A 520 -9.61 -6.60 -0.84
CA ALA A 520 -10.73 -7.42 -1.30
C ALA A 520 -12.05 -6.68 -1.16
N GLN A 521 -13.01 -6.93 -2.07
CA GLN A 521 -14.34 -6.36 -1.96
C GLN A 521 -15.15 -7.04 -0.85
N SER A 522 -14.92 -8.33 -0.63
CA SER A 522 -15.51 -9.11 0.47
C SER A 522 -14.44 -9.89 1.21
N LEU A 523 -14.52 -9.90 2.55
CA LEU A 523 -13.64 -10.69 3.42
C LEU A 523 -14.49 -11.57 4.33
N ILE A 524 -14.24 -12.87 4.30
CA ILE A 524 -14.91 -13.87 5.13
C ILE A 524 -13.85 -14.60 5.97
N LEU A 525 -13.99 -14.53 7.28
CA LEU A 525 -13.14 -15.26 8.24
C LEU A 525 -13.97 -16.33 8.95
N LYS A 526 -13.47 -17.56 8.96
CA LYS A 526 -14.10 -18.68 9.67
C LYS A 526 -13.07 -19.43 10.48
N SER A 527 -13.27 -19.52 11.78
CA SER A 527 -12.39 -20.27 12.68
C SER A 527 -10.92 -19.86 12.52
N CYS A 528 -10.65 -18.55 12.60
CA CYS A 528 -9.31 -17.99 12.49
C CYS A 528 -8.78 -17.52 13.85
N PHE A 529 -7.46 -17.44 13.97
CA PHE A 529 -6.80 -16.91 15.16
C PHE A 529 -5.68 -15.97 14.76
N PHE A 530 -5.68 -14.77 15.32
CA PHE A 530 -4.65 -13.76 15.09
C PHE A 530 -3.94 -13.43 16.40
N ALA A 531 -2.64 -13.68 16.46
CA ALA A 531 -1.87 -13.39 17.67
C ALA A 531 -0.50 -12.80 17.36
N GLN A 532 -0.08 -11.88 18.23
CA GLN A 532 1.30 -11.46 18.34
C GLN A 532 1.87 -12.07 19.64
N LEU A 533 2.80 -13.03 19.50
CA LEU A 533 3.42 -13.73 20.62
C LEU A 533 4.74 -13.05 20.98
N ASP A 534 4.88 -12.64 22.24
CA ASP A 534 6.13 -12.10 22.78
C ASP A 534 7.01 -13.22 23.33
N GLU A 535 8.26 -13.29 22.91
CA GLU A 535 9.29 -14.00 23.67
C GLU A 535 9.74 -13.11 24.85
N GLN A 536 9.66 -13.68 26.05
CA GLN A 536 9.91 -13.11 27.37
C GLN A 536 10.74 -11.83 27.48
N HIS A 537 10.16 -10.83 28.17
CA HIS A 537 10.74 -9.70 28.90
C HIS A 537 12.08 -9.10 28.43
N GLN A 538 12.03 -7.82 28.07
CA GLN A 538 13.10 -6.86 27.83
C GLN A 538 13.41 -6.51 26.37
N SER A 539 12.58 -5.69 25.76
CA SER A 539 13.07 -4.67 24.83
C SER A 539 12.00 -3.60 24.57
N SER A 540 12.40 -2.35 24.71
CA SER A 540 11.59 -1.12 24.58
C SER A 540 11.16 -0.79 23.12
N HIS A 541 11.36 -1.68 22.15
CA HIS A 541 11.05 -1.47 20.74
C HIS A 541 10.26 -2.64 20.18
N LYS A 542 8.98 -2.73 20.58
CA LYS A 542 8.05 -3.73 20.03
C LYS A 542 7.25 -3.10 18.89
N LEU A 543 7.27 -3.72 17.72
CA LEU A 543 6.38 -3.37 16.63
C LEU A 543 4.99 -3.92 16.96
N ASN A 544 4.09 -3.05 17.41
CA ASN A 544 2.70 -3.41 17.64
C ASN A 544 1.99 -3.54 16.28
N ARG A 545 1.31 -4.67 16.05
CA ARG A 545 0.64 -4.97 14.80
C ARG A 545 -0.87 -5.10 14.97
N SER A 546 -1.62 -4.57 14.01
CA SER A 546 -3.03 -4.90 13.83
C SER A 546 -3.17 -6.33 13.28
N ALA A 547 -4.29 -7.01 13.55
CA ALA A 547 -4.49 -8.33 12.97
C ALA A 547 -4.70 -8.22 11.46
N ILE A 548 -5.62 -7.36 11.04
CA ILE A 548 -5.99 -7.19 9.63
C ILE A 548 -6.00 -5.70 9.26
N TYR A 549 -5.34 -5.36 8.16
CA TYR A 549 -5.52 -4.11 7.44
C TYR A 549 -6.33 -4.41 6.18
N TRP A 550 -7.56 -3.87 6.11
CA TRP A 550 -8.48 -4.13 5.01
C TRP A 550 -8.75 -2.90 4.17
N LYS A 551 -8.72 -3.11 2.86
CA LYS A 551 -9.01 -2.11 1.83
C LYS A 551 -9.91 -2.73 0.76
N PRO A 552 -11.02 -2.09 0.34
CA PRO A 552 -11.82 -2.57 -0.78
C PRO A 552 -11.04 -2.41 -2.10
N ILE A 553 -11.26 -3.30 -3.06
CA ILE A 553 -10.68 -3.20 -4.41
C ILE A 553 -11.22 -1.95 -5.10
N ASP A 554 -12.52 -1.75 -5.02
CA ASP A 554 -13.21 -0.59 -5.58
C ASP A 554 -13.97 0.11 -4.46
N ALA A 555 -13.43 1.24 -4.01
CA ALA A 555 -14.05 2.06 -2.98
C ALA A 555 -15.37 2.70 -3.44
N GLN A 556 -15.68 2.69 -4.74
CA GLN A 556 -16.93 3.23 -5.30
C GLN A 556 -18.07 2.19 -5.31
N GLN A 557 -17.76 0.88 -5.35
CA GLN A 557 -18.75 -0.18 -5.22
C GLN A 557 -19.03 -0.53 -3.75
N ARG A 558 -19.24 0.49 -2.91
CA ARG A 558 -19.40 0.37 -1.46
C ARG A 558 -20.53 -0.57 -1.06
N ASN A 559 -21.65 -0.57 -1.79
CA ASN A 559 -22.81 -1.42 -1.51
C ASN A 559 -22.54 -2.94 -1.64
N ARG A 560 -21.35 -3.33 -2.09
CA ARG A 560 -20.90 -4.73 -2.20
C ARG A 560 -19.77 -5.07 -1.24
N SER A 561 -19.28 -4.09 -0.47
CA SER A 561 -18.21 -4.34 0.48
C SER A 561 -18.77 -4.90 1.78
N GLN A 562 -18.30 -6.10 2.13
CA GLN A 562 -18.79 -6.80 3.32
C GLN A 562 -17.67 -7.53 4.06
N LEU A 563 -17.76 -7.53 5.37
CA LEU A 563 -16.89 -8.28 6.26
C LEU A 563 -17.73 -9.24 7.09
N GLU A 564 -17.44 -10.54 6.99
CA GLU A 564 -18.11 -11.60 7.76
C GLU A 564 -17.07 -12.37 8.60
N ILE A 565 -17.27 -12.42 9.90
CA ILE A 565 -16.31 -12.99 10.84
C ILE A 565 -17.00 -13.97 11.76
N HIS A 566 -16.56 -15.22 11.75
CA HIS A 566 -17.15 -16.29 12.55
C HIS A 566 -16.07 -17.05 13.34
N ASN A 567 -16.36 -17.38 14.60
CA ASN A 567 -15.52 -18.23 15.45
C ASN A 567 -14.04 -17.79 15.46
N THR A 568 -13.79 -16.48 15.50
CA THR A 568 -12.45 -15.91 15.32
C THR A 568 -11.97 -15.23 16.60
N ILE A 569 -10.67 -15.39 16.88
CA ILE A 569 -10.01 -14.79 18.05
C ILE A 569 -9.00 -13.77 17.58
N PHE A 570 -9.03 -12.59 18.18
CA PHE A 570 -8.05 -11.52 18.01
C PHE A 570 -7.32 -11.30 19.34
N ALA A 571 -6.01 -11.47 19.30
CA ALA A 571 -5.10 -11.27 20.42
C ALA A 571 -3.85 -10.50 19.96
N VAL A 572 -4.06 -9.25 19.55
CA VAL A 572 -3.04 -8.34 19.01
C VAL A 572 -3.01 -7.03 19.78
N PRO A 573 -1.85 -6.37 19.91
CA PRO A 573 -1.73 -5.15 20.73
C PRO A 573 -2.33 -3.89 20.04
N GLU A 574 -2.42 -3.86 18.71
CA GLU A 574 -3.06 -2.76 17.97
C GLU A 574 -4.53 -3.12 17.62
N HIS A 575 -5.04 -2.73 16.46
CA HIS A 575 -6.43 -2.93 16.08
C HIS A 575 -6.70 -4.37 15.63
N ALA A 576 -7.84 -4.95 16.02
CA ALA A 576 -8.25 -6.23 15.47
C ALA A 576 -8.50 -6.09 13.96
N ILE A 577 -9.21 -5.05 13.54
CA ILE A 577 -9.42 -4.74 12.12
C ILE A 577 -9.24 -3.25 11.86
N HIS A 578 -8.32 -2.92 10.98
CA HIS A 578 -8.06 -1.58 10.51
C HIS A 578 -8.71 -1.38 9.14
N LEU A 579 -9.63 -0.45 9.04
CA LEU A 579 -10.48 -0.18 7.89
C LEU A 579 -10.11 1.14 7.23
N THR A 580 -9.70 1.12 5.97
CA THR A 580 -9.44 2.36 5.21
C THR A 580 -10.73 3.05 4.77
N HIS A 581 -11.79 2.28 4.58
CA HIS A 581 -13.13 2.73 4.19
C HIS A 581 -14.17 1.96 4.98
N ALA A 582 -15.31 2.58 5.23
CA ALA A 582 -16.44 1.95 5.85
C ALA A 582 -17.05 0.88 4.93
N PRO A 583 -17.14 -0.41 5.34
CA PRO A 583 -17.89 -1.41 4.57
C PRO A 583 -19.38 -1.17 4.69
N HIS A 584 -20.17 -1.65 3.71
CA HIS A 584 -21.63 -1.57 3.78
C HIS A 584 -22.20 -2.44 4.91
N SER A 585 -21.68 -3.64 5.07
CA SER A 585 -22.09 -4.54 6.15
C SER A 585 -20.88 -5.18 6.84
N LEU A 586 -21.02 -5.36 8.14
CA LEU A 586 -20.03 -5.95 8.99
C LEU A 586 -20.72 -6.89 9.98
N SER A 587 -20.36 -8.16 9.98
CA SER A 587 -20.93 -9.12 10.93
C SER A 587 -19.83 -9.86 11.70
N MET A 588 -20.03 -10.01 13.02
CA MET A 588 -19.21 -10.86 13.88
C MET A 588 -20.11 -11.83 14.64
N THR A 589 -19.81 -13.11 14.52
CA THR A 589 -20.55 -14.16 15.24
C THR A 589 -19.58 -15.05 16.00
N ASN A 590 -19.79 -15.18 17.31
CA ASN A 590 -18.99 -15.98 18.21
C ASN A 590 -17.49 -15.64 18.13
N CYS A 591 -17.16 -14.38 18.40
CA CYS A 591 -15.79 -13.86 18.31
C CYS A 591 -15.28 -13.39 19.67
N LEU A 592 -13.99 -13.54 19.87
CA LEU A 592 -13.28 -13.09 21.06
C LEU A 592 -12.20 -12.06 20.69
N ASN A 593 -12.25 -10.89 21.31
CA ASN A 593 -11.20 -9.89 21.17
C ASN A 593 -10.56 -9.64 22.55
N ILE A 594 -9.25 -9.87 22.63
CA ILE A 594 -8.50 -9.77 23.87
C ILE A 594 -7.40 -8.72 23.70
N THR A 595 -7.39 -7.71 24.58
CA THR A 595 -6.32 -6.72 24.70
C THR A 595 -6.02 -5.87 23.46
N SER A 596 -6.82 -5.94 22.41
CA SER A 596 -6.65 -5.08 21.25
C SER A 596 -6.97 -3.63 21.58
N ARG A 597 -6.23 -2.70 20.95
CA ARG A 597 -6.45 -1.26 21.08
C ARG A 597 -7.84 -0.81 20.61
N SER A 598 -8.41 -1.44 19.59
CA SER A 598 -9.82 -1.37 19.21
C SER A 598 -10.22 -2.61 18.44
N THR A 599 -11.52 -2.88 18.40
CA THR A 599 -12.05 -3.95 17.53
C THR A 599 -12.05 -3.49 16.09
N PHE A 600 -12.68 -2.35 15.81
CA PHE A 600 -12.67 -1.72 14.49
C PHE A 600 -12.07 -0.32 14.56
N TYR A 601 -11.01 -0.09 13.79
CA TYR A 601 -10.45 1.24 13.59
C TYR A 601 -10.78 1.72 12.19
N PHE A 602 -11.41 2.88 12.10
CA PHE A 602 -11.76 3.54 10.83
C PHE A 602 -10.83 4.73 10.61
N GLU A 603 -10.11 4.75 9.50
CA GLU A 603 -9.28 5.90 9.12
C GLU A 603 -10.11 7.18 8.92
N ARG A 604 -11.40 7.04 8.65
CA ARG A 604 -12.39 8.12 8.54
C ARG A 604 -13.76 7.62 8.98
N PRO A 605 -14.59 8.46 9.59
CA PRO A 605 -15.99 8.11 9.84
C PRO A 605 -16.75 7.93 8.52
N PRO A 606 -17.85 7.18 8.49
CA PRO A 606 -18.74 7.11 7.33
C PRO A 606 -19.30 8.51 7.02
N GLU A 607 -19.37 8.87 5.76
CA GLU A 607 -19.93 10.15 5.28
C GLU A 607 -21.44 10.04 5.06
N ILE A 608 -22.15 11.16 4.92
CA ILE A 608 -23.63 11.25 4.90
C ILE A 608 -24.33 10.31 3.89
N ASP A 609 -23.67 9.97 2.80
CA ASP A 609 -24.17 9.04 1.77
C ASP A 609 -23.87 7.56 2.10
N GLN A 610 -23.29 7.29 3.26
CA GLN A 610 -22.86 5.97 3.69
C GLN A 610 -23.67 5.50 4.90
N GLN A 611 -24.09 4.27 4.81
CA GLN A 611 -24.67 3.54 5.93
C GLN A 611 -23.81 2.32 6.23
N ILE A 612 -23.48 2.13 7.51
CA ILE A 612 -22.84 0.91 7.99
C ILE A 612 -23.85 0.12 8.82
N SER A 613 -24.00 -1.15 8.51
CA SER A 613 -24.74 -2.09 9.34
C SER A 613 -23.77 -3.05 10.03
N LEU A 614 -23.75 -3.02 11.37
CA LEU A 614 -22.98 -3.94 12.21
C LEU A 614 -23.94 -4.95 12.86
N ASN A 615 -23.72 -6.24 12.63
CA ASN A 615 -24.46 -7.31 13.28
C ASN A 615 -23.52 -8.14 14.15
N LEU A 616 -23.68 -8.06 15.47
CA LEU A 616 -22.78 -8.64 16.46
C LEU A 616 -23.52 -9.68 17.29
N ARG A 617 -23.06 -10.94 17.26
CA ARG A 617 -23.68 -12.04 18.03
C ARG A 617 -22.62 -12.82 18.80
N ASN A 618 -22.85 -13.04 20.09
CA ASN A 618 -21.92 -13.76 20.97
C ASN A 618 -20.49 -13.21 20.89
N LEU A 619 -20.33 -11.90 20.76
CA LEU A 619 -19.04 -11.22 20.79
C LEU A 619 -18.60 -10.99 22.23
N THR A 620 -17.38 -11.33 22.58
CA THR A 620 -16.76 -10.95 23.85
C THR A 620 -15.59 -10.03 23.60
N LEU A 621 -15.67 -8.79 24.08
CA LEU A 621 -14.53 -7.88 24.24
C LEU A 621 -14.04 -8.02 25.67
N ARG A 622 -12.80 -8.46 25.87
CA ARG A 622 -12.24 -8.69 27.19
C ARG A 622 -10.95 -7.91 27.40
N ASN A 623 -10.95 -6.94 28.32
CA ASN A 623 -9.85 -6.00 28.53
C ASN A 623 -9.38 -5.38 27.21
N ALA A 624 -10.32 -5.08 26.34
CA ALA A 624 -10.12 -4.54 25.01
C ALA A 624 -10.34 -3.02 24.97
N GLY A 625 -9.90 -2.37 23.92
CA GLY A 625 -10.27 -0.98 23.61
C GLY A 625 -11.68 -0.88 23.03
N PRO A 626 -12.05 0.26 22.44
CA PRO A 626 -13.39 0.50 21.91
C PRO A 626 -13.81 -0.54 20.86
N LEU A 627 -15.11 -0.77 20.79
CA LEU A 627 -15.72 -1.51 19.68
C LEU A 627 -15.47 -0.76 18.36
N LEU A 628 -15.78 0.54 18.33
CA LEU A 628 -15.57 1.42 17.19
C LEU A 628 -14.63 2.56 17.58
N LEU A 629 -13.54 2.72 16.82
CA LEU A 629 -12.62 3.85 16.94
C LEU A 629 -12.55 4.58 15.61
N PHE A 630 -13.01 5.83 15.60
CA PHE A 630 -12.98 6.68 14.40
C PHE A 630 -11.85 7.71 14.48
N ASN A 631 -11.06 7.82 13.42
CA ASN A 631 -10.12 8.93 13.25
C ASN A 631 -10.85 10.11 12.57
N TRP A 632 -11.14 11.16 13.34
CA TRP A 632 -11.88 12.33 12.87
C TRP A 632 -10.91 13.44 12.48
N VAL A 633 -10.82 13.72 11.18
CA VAL A 633 -9.77 14.61 10.63
C VAL A 633 -10.27 16.01 10.28
N ASP A 634 -11.60 16.24 10.17
CA ASP A 634 -12.19 17.52 9.79
C ASP A 634 -13.57 17.67 10.45
N GLN A 635 -13.84 18.85 11.04
CA GLN A 635 -15.15 19.21 11.63
C GLN A 635 -16.30 19.25 10.60
N LYS A 636 -15.97 19.44 9.32
CA LYS A 636 -16.97 19.54 8.25
C LYS A 636 -17.50 18.20 7.77
N ILE A 637 -16.99 17.09 8.30
CA ILE A 637 -17.51 15.76 7.97
C ILE A 637 -18.93 15.65 8.53
N ILE A 638 -19.88 15.49 7.65
CA ILE A 638 -21.25 15.13 8.02
C ILE A 638 -21.30 13.59 8.09
N PRO A 639 -21.48 13.02 9.28
CA PRO A 639 -21.42 11.57 9.44
C PRO A 639 -22.62 10.88 8.80
N GLY A 640 -22.38 9.68 8.27
CA GLY A 640 -23.41 8.77 7.80
C GLY A 640 -24.04 7.98 8.94
N VAL A 641 -24.98 7.13 8.58
CA VAL A 641 -25.76 6.33 9.56
C VAL A 641 -24.98 5.09 9.97
N ILE A 642 -24.91 4.84 11.28
CA ILE A 642 -24.31 3.63 11.87
C ILE A 642 -25.40 2.87 12.61
N GLN A 643 -25.73 1.68 12.13
CA GLN A 643 -26.66 0.76 12.78
C GLN A 643 -25.89 -0.37 13.44
N ILE A 644 -26.07 -0.57 14.74
CA ILE A 644 -25.43 -1.61 15.53
C ILE A 644 -26.50 -2.52 16.10
N GLU A 645 -26.51 -3.76 15.66
CA GLU A 645 -27.37 -4.79 16.22
C GLU A 645 -26.52 -5.74 17.08
N THR A 646 -26.90 -5.94 18.34
CA THR A 646 -26.16 -6.80 19.27
C THR A 646 -27.05 -7.89 19.86
N GLN A 647 -26.52 -9.12 19.89
CA GLN A 647 -27.19 -10.26 20.54
C GLN A 647 -26.18 -11.03 21.41
N ASP A 648 -26.51 -11.16 22.71
CA ASP A 648 -25.71 -11.92 23.67
C ASP A 648 -24.20 -11.53 23.67
N CYS A 649 -23.90 -10.23 23.53
CA CYS A 649 -22.53 -9.72 23.53
C CYS A 649 -22.05 -9.32 24.92
N VAL A 650 -20.72 -9.30 25.11
CA VAL A 650 -20.05 -8.86 26.35
C VAL A 650 -19.06 -7.77 26.04
N PHE A 651 -19.20 -6.61 26.66
CA PHE A 651 -18.33 -5.46 26.49
C PHE A 651 -17.59 -5.14 27.80
N ASP A 652 -16.36 -5.66 27.94
CA ASP A 652 -15.44 -5.41 29.05
C ASP A 652 -14.23 -4.63 28.49
N LEU A 653 -14.28 -3.31 28.61
CA LEU A 653 -13.34 -2.41 27.99
C LEU A 653 -12.29 -1.91 29.01
N SER A 654 -11.05 -1.74 28.54
CA SER A 654 -9.93 -1.22 29.33
C SER A 654 -9.83 0.29 29.16
N GLN A 655 -10.44 1.07 30.04
CA GLN A 655 -10.37 2.55 30.06
C GLN A 655 -10.73 3.21 28.72
N ALA A 656 -11.72 2.69 28.03
CA ALA A 656 -12.14 3.14 26.72
C ALA A 656 -13.66 3.29 26.67
N ALA A 657 -14.18 4.16 25.80
CA ALA A 657 -15.60 4.19 25.46
C ALA A 657 -15.94 3.10 24.44
N LEU A 658 -17.19 2.65 24.42
CA LEU A 658 -17.66 1.67 23.43
C LEU A 658 -17.50 2.21 22.01
N ILE A 659 -17.84 3.48 21.81
CA ILE A 659 -17.62 4.23 20.57
C ILE A 659 -16.71 5.40 20.90
N GLN A 660 -15.55 5.45 20.26
CA GLN A 660 -14.54 6.45 20.56
C GLN A 660 -14.12 7.21 19.31
N VAL A 661 -13.92 8.51 19.46
CA VAL A 661 -13.41 9.39 18.41
C VAL A 661 -12.03 9.90 18.79
N LEU A 662 -11.11 9.84 17.86
CA LEU A 662 -9.75 10.35 17.97
C LEU A 662 -9.54 11.49 16.98
N GLY A 663 -8.90 12.59 17.41
CA GLY A 663 -8.57 13.73 16.55
C GLY A 663 -9.46 14.93 16.77
N VAL A 664 -10.03 15.48 15.71
CA VAL A 664 -10.92 16.65 15.79
C VAL A 664 -12.21 16.29 16.49
N LYS A 665 -12.70 17.19 17.37
CA LYS A 665 -13.97 16.95 18.09
C LYS A 665 -15.13 16.88 17.09
N PRO A 666 -15.95 15.79 17.13
CA PRO A 666 -17.07 15.65 16.21
C PRO A 666 -18.17 16.69 16.51
N PRO A 667 -19.11 16.94 15.58
CA PRO A 667 -20.28 17.79 15.83
C PRO A 667 -21.08 17.28 17.02
N GLU A 668 -21.69 18.18 17.80
CA GLU A 668 -22.41 17.83 19.05
C GLU A 668 -23.53 16.82 18.85
N ASN A 669 -24.18 16.83 17.69
CA ASN A 669 -25.33 15.95 17.39
C ASN A 669 -24.96 14.72 16.55
N TRP A 670 -23.67 14.43 16.35
CA TRP A 670 -23.26 13.31 15.47
C TRP A 670 -23.78 11.93 15.97
N LEU A 671 -23.91 11.76 17.30
CA LEU A 671 -24.41 10.51 17.90
C LEU A 671 -25.87 10.23 17.56
N SER A 672 -26.65 11.21 17.11
CA SER A 672 -28.02 10.97 16.60
C SER A 672 -28.06 10.12 15.32
N SER A 673 -26.93 10.03 14.59
CA SER A 673 -26.76 9.14 13.43
C SER A 673 -26.34 7.72 13.80
N VAL A 674 -26.09 7.44 15.09
CA VAL A 674 -25.72 6.12 15.60
C VAL A 674 -26.89 5.51 16.32
N ASN A 675 -27.30 4.33 15.90
CA ASN A 675 -28.38 3.57 16.51
C ASN A 675 -27.88 2.22 17.00
N MET A 676 -28.06 1.91 18.29
CA MET A 676 -27.66 0.63 18.88
C MET A 676 -28.90 -0.08 19.43
N ILE A 677 -29.23 -1.21 18.82
CA ILE A 677 -30.35 -2.05 19.22
C ILE A 677 -29.83 -3.44 19.56
N GLY A 678 -30.35 -4.06 20.62
CA GLY A 678 -29.87 -5.40 20.94
C GLY A 678 -30.75 -6.18 21.90
N GLU A 679 -30.30 -7.41 22.17
CA GLU A 679 -30.92 -8.30 23.15
C GLU A 679 -29.83 -9.09 23.88
N GLY A 680 -29.99 -9.23 25.21
CA GLY A 680 -29.10 -10.08 26.01
C GLY A 680 -27.65 -9.60 26.16
N SER A 681 -27.28 -8.44 25.62
CA SER A 681 -25.93 -7.91 25.67
C SER A 681 -25.65 -7.21 27.01
N VAL A 682 -24.41 -7.37 27.50
CA VAL A 682 -23.99 -6.84 28.81
C VAL A 682 -22.69 -6.05 28.69
N ALA A 683 -22.58 -5.00 29.47
CA ALA A 683 -21.36 -4.20 29.59
C ALA A 683 -20.95 -4.03 31.05
N SER A 684 -19.66 -3.74 31.32
CA SER A 684 -19.20 -3.44 32.66
C SER A 684 -19.91 -2.22 33.24
N SER A 685 -20.07 -2.17 34.56
CA SER A 685 -20.81 -1.07 35.25
C SER A 685 -20.19 0.31 35.07
N GLU A 686 -18.90 0.36 34.71
CA GLU A 686 -18.11 1.60 34.55
C GLU A 686 -17.90 1.98 33.06
N ILE A 687 -18.64 1.34 32.14
CA ILE A 687 -18.45 1.60 30.71
C ILE A 687 -18.92 3.00 30.32
N GLN A 688 -18.10 3.72 29.59
CA GLN A 688 -18.50 4.90 28.83
C GLN A 688 -19.04 4.46 27.46
N ILE A 689 -20.19 4.98 27.06
CA ILE A 689 -20.79 4.61 25.76
C ILE A 689 -20.10 5.33 24.62
N ALA A 690 -19.89 6.64 24.73
CA ALA A 690 -19.20 7.42 23.71
C ALA A 690 -18.17 8.37 24.32
N GLY A 691 -17.05 8.54 23.67
CA GLY A 691 -15.98 9.40 24.15
C GLY A 691 -15.14 10.01 23.02
N TRP A 692 -14.46 11.09 23.32
CA TRP A 692 -13.56 11.80 22.40
C TRP A 692 -12.22 12.07 23.06
N GLN A 693 -11.16 11.98 22.24
CA GLN A 693 -9.78 12.37 22.59
C GLN A 693 -9.18 13.14 21.43
N SER A 694 -8.54 14.28 21.69
CA SER A 694 -7.81 15.02 20.64
C SER A 694 -6.56 14.27 20.18
N THR A 695 -5.86 13.65 21.12
CA THR A 695 -4.71 12.76 20.88
C THR A 695 -4.78 11.55 21.81
N ARG A 696 -3.99 10.53 21.52
CA ARG A 696 -3.95 9.29 22.32
C ARG A 696 -3.44 9.49 23.77
N GLU A 697 -2.77 10.60 24.04
CA GLU A 697 -2.16 10.92 25.33
C GLU A 697 -3.05 11.80 26.21
N GLN A 698 -4.11 12.37 25.62
CA GLN A 698 -5.07 13.18 26.36
C GLN A 698 -6.13 12.32 27.05
N PRO A 699 -6.72 12.79 28.17
CA PRO A 699 -7.80 12.05 28.83
C PRO A 699 -8.99 11.91 27.90
N LEU A 700 -9.74 10.82 28.08
CA LEU A 700 -10.98 10.57 27.37
C LEU A 700 -12.07 11.49 27.93
N GLU A 701 -12.62 12.36 27.10
CA GLU A 701 -13.80 13.17 27.42
C GLU A 701 -15.07 12.41 27.02
N GLU A 702 -16.01 12.30 27.94
CA GLU A 702 -17.30 11.69 27.67
C GLU A 702 -18.12 12.58 26.73
N LEU A 703 -18.77 11.98 25.74
CA LEU A 703 -19.69 12.67 24.84
C LEU A 703 -21.15 12.47 25.31
N ASP A 704 -21.98 13.50 25.11
CA ASP A 704 -23.40 13.42 25.42
C ASP A 704 -24.12 12.39 24.55
N THR A 705 -24.57 11.31 25.16
CA THR A 705 -25.30 10.20 24.51
C THR A 705 -26.80 10.34 24.58
N SER A 706 -27.34 11.45 25.07
CA SER A 706 -28.81 11.65 25.23
C SER A 706 -29.58 11.57 23.90
N THR A 707 -28.92 11.86 22.79
CA THR A 707 -29.50 11.80 21.43
C THR A 707 -29.28 10.46 20.73
N MET A 708 -28.50 9.53 21.33
CA MET A 708 -28.18 8.23 20.74
C MET A 708 -29.23 7.19 21.18
N PRO A 709 -30.00 6.56 20.27
CA PRO A 709 -30.88 5.47 20.60
C PRO A 709 -30.06 4.23 21.05
N ILE A 710 -30.25 3.81 22.29
CA ILE A 710 -29.60 2.62 22.85
C ILE A 710 -30.65 1.72 23.49
N GLU A 711 -30.83 0.53 22.95
CA GLU A 711 -31.78 -0.47 23.46
C GLU A 711 -31.08 -1.83 23.67
N GLY A 712 -31.46 -2.55 24.71
CA GLY A 712 -31.07 -3.94 24.91
C GLY A 712 -29.64 -4.17 25.43
N LEU A 713 -28.93 -3.11 25.86
CA LEU A 713 -27.64 -3.19 26.57
C LEU A 713 -27.86 -3.01 28.07
N SER A 714 -27.47 -4.02 28.85
CA SER A 714 -27.51 -3.98 30.32
C SER A 714 -26.14 -3.76 30.91
N THR A 715 -26.01 -2.95 31.94
CA THR A 715 -24.73 -2.72 32.63
C THR A 715 -24.71 -3.43 34.00
N GLY A 716 -23.54 -3.95 34.38
CA GLY A 716 -23.43 -4.60 35.69
C GLY A 716 -22.05 -5.22 35.91
N LYS A 717 -21.93 -5.95 37.04
CA LYS A 717 -20.72 -6.68 37.39
C LYS A 717 -20.81 -8.13 36.90
N PHE A 718 -19.71 -8.63 36.32
CA PHE A 718 -19.62 -10.03 35.90
C PHE A 718 -18.20 -10.60 36.22
N LYS A 719 -18.15 -11.93 36.32
CA LYS A 719 -16.96 -12.68 36.64
C LYS A 719 -16.66 -13.70 35.56
N TYR A 720 -15.43 -13.74 35.12
CA TYR A 720 -14.94 -14.72 34.15
C TYR A 720 -14.54 -16.04 34.80
N ALA A 721 -14.50 -17.10 34.03
CA ALA A 721 -14.13 -18.45 34.47
C ALA A 721 -12.68 -18.51 35.00
N ALA A 722 -11.77 -17.75 34.40
CA ALA A 722 -10.38 -17.67 34.85
C ALA A 722 -9.75 -16.30 34.54
N SER A 723 -8.47 -16.13 34.91
CA SER A 723 -7.67 -14.97 34.56
C SER A 723 -7.56 -14.80 33.05
N LEU A 724 -7.20 -13.59 32.57
CA LEU A 724 -7.05 -13.28 31.16
C LEU A 724 -5.98 -14.19 30.52
N SER A 725 -6.36 -14.93 29.47
CA SER A 725 -5.49 -15.80 28.71
C SER A 725 -5.94 -15.93 27.27
N LEU A 726 -5.16 -16.61 26.43
CA LEU A 726 -5.52 -16.90 25.04
C LEU A 726 -6.55 -18.03 24.90
N ARG A 727 -6.92 -18.71 26.01
CA ARG A 727 -7.91 -19.79 25.99
C ARG A 727 -9.32 -19.20 25.98
N PRO A 728 -10.17 -19.49 25.00
CA PRO A 728 -11.56 -19.00 24.99
C PRO A 728 -12.34 -19.37 26.24
N ALA A 729 -12.12 -20.57 26.78
CA ALA A 729 -12.77 -21.04 28.01
C ALA A 729 -12.56 -20.12 29.22
N ASP A 730 -11.42 -19.46 29.32
CA ASP A 730 -11.09 -18.55 30.41
C ASP A 730 -11.86 -17.22 30.31
N SER A 731 -12.40 -16.89 29.12
CA SER A 731 -13.17 -15.67 28.82
C SER A 731 -14.70 -15.87 28.88
N VAL A 732 -15.18 -17.02 29.33
CA VAL A 732 -16.61 -17.27 29.58
C VAL A 732 -17.05 -16.58 30.86
N ILE A 733 -18.21 -15.94 30.84
CA ILE A 733 -18.84 -15.39 32.05
C ILE A 733 -19.49 -16.51 32.82
N ILE A 734 -19.09 -16.71 34.08
CA ILE A 734 -19.70 -17.70 34.99
C ILE A 734 -20.70 -17.10 35.95
N GLU A 735 -20.60 -15.79 36.24
CA GLU A 735 -21.46 -15.07 37.13
C GLU A 735 -21.72 -13.66 36.60
N ALA A 736 -22.93 -13.20 36.52
CA ALA A 736 -23.27 -11.85 36.11
C ALA A 736 -24.44 -11.31 36.96
N GLN A 737 -24.20 -10.16 37.58
CA GLN A 737 -25.22 -9.41 38.35
C GLN A 737 -25.84 -8.35 37.41
N VAL A 738 -26.58 -8.81 36.42
CA VAL A 738 -27.30 -7.96 35.43
C VAL A 738 -28.70 -8.50 35.22
N PRO A 739 -29.71 -7.64 34.97
CA PRO A 739 -31.07 -8.07 34.59
C PRO A 739 -30.96 -8.90 33.27
N ARG A 740 -31.41 -10.15 33.31
CA ARG A 740 -31.34 -11.05 32.14
C ARG A 740 -32.72 -11.40 31.61
N LYS A 741 -32.85 -11.45 30.29
CA LYS A 741 -33.98 -12.05 29.59
C LYS A 741 -33.63 -13.39 28.94
N SER A 742 -32.35 -13.69 28.72
CA SER A 742 -31.86 -14.93 28.07
C SER A 742 -31.53 -16.01 29.10
N ALA A 743 -31.80 -17.27 28.74
CA ALA A 743 -31.45 -18.46 29.55
C ALA A 743 -29.96 -18.85 29.49
N LEU A 744 -29.26 -18.45 28.46
CA LEU A 744 -27.82 -18.73 28.27
C LEU A 744 -26.97 -17.56 28.74
N PRO A 745 -25.75 -17.78 29.27
CA PRO A 745 -24.84 -16.69 29.58
C PRO A 745 -24.44 -15.95 28.29
N PRO A 746 -24.33 -14.61 28.34
CA PRO A 746 -23.90 -13.85 27.19
C PRO A 746 -22.38 -14.13 26.88
N GLY A 747 -21.96 -13.84 25.67
CA GLY A 747 -20.60 -13.98 25.21
C GLY A 747 -20.34 -15.21 24.35
N ILE A 748 -19.09 -15.56 24.22
CA ILE A 748 -18.62 -16.61 23.32
C ILE A 748 -19.12 -18.00 23.71
N GLN A 749 -19.32 -18.85 22.69
CA GLN A 749 -19.64 -20.28 22.77
C GLN A 749 -18.36 -21.08 22.46
N VAL A 750 -17.72 -21.59 23.51
CA VAL A 750 -16.36 -22.17 23.43
C VAL A 750 -16.27 -23.39 22.53
N GLU A 751 -17.30 -24.21 22.54
CA GLU A 751 -17.38 -25.46 21.75
C GLU A 751 -17.32 -25.24 20.24
N LYS A 752 -17.51 -24.04 19.76
CA LYS A 752 -17.43 -23.67 18.35
C LYS A 752 -16.05 -23.25 17.89
N PHE A 753 -15.10 -23.06 18.82
CA PHE A 753 -13.73 -22.73 18.47
C PHE A 753 -12.89 -24.00 18.25
N PRO A 754 -12.04 -24.04 17.22
CA PRO A 754 -10.97 -25.07 17.13
C PRO A 754 -9.99 -24.94 18.30
N ASP A 755 -9.25 -25.99 18.58
CA ASP A 755 -8.19 -25.97 19.61
C ASP A 755 -6.95 -25.22 19.11
N PHE A 756 -7.04 -23.91 19.07
CA PHE A 756 -5.94 -23.04 18.69
C PHE A 756 -4.77 -23.08 19.68
N VAL A 757 -5.06 -23.23 20.97
CA VAL A 757 -4.05 -23.09 22.03
C VAL A 757 -3.10 -24.28 22.06
N SER A 758 -3.61 -25.50 21.98
CA SER A 758 -2.77 -26.70 21.87
C SER A 758 -1.88 -26.61 20.63
N ARG A 759 -2.42 -26.08 19.51
CA ARG A 759 -1.66 -25.90 18.30
C ARG A 759 -0.54 -24.85 18.45
N LEU A 760 -0.77 -23.76 19.16
CA LEU A 760 0.26 -22.75 19.44
C LEU A 760 1.34 -23.26 20.40
N GLN A 761 1.00 -24.18 21.34
CA GLN A 761 1.96 -24.78 22.25
C GLN A 761 2.93 -25.71 21.52
N THR A 762 2.48 -26.44 20.49
CA THR A 762 3.38 -27.28 19.66
C THR A 762 4.40 -26.46 18.87
N LEU A 763 4.19 -25.17 18.68
CA LEU A 763 5.13 -24.27 18.02
C LEU A 763 6.21 -23.71 18.99
N LYS A 764 6.02 -23.84 20.30
CA LYS A 764 6.99 -23.36 21.31
C LYS A 764 8.11 -24.37 21.60
N ASN A 765 7.89 -25.64 21.28
CA ASN A 765 8.85 -26.74 21.35
C ASN A 765 9.48 -26.94 19.96
#